data_0dfe517ac157f4a5a7ce0c972571ff9e
#
_entry.id   0dfe517ac157f4a5a7ce0c972571ff9e
#
_cell.length_a   1.000
_cell.length_b   1.000
_cell.length_c   1.000
_cell.angle_alpha   90.00
_cell.angle_beta   90.00
_cell.angle_gamma   90.00
#
_symmetry.space_group_name_H-M   'P 1'
#
loop_
_entity.id
_entity.type
_entity.pdbx_description
1 polymer ?
#
loop_
_entity_poly.entity_id
_entity_poly.type
_entity_poly.pdbx_seq_one_letter_code
_entity_poly.pdbx_strand_id
1 'polypeptide(L)'
;MKKRWISLALCLALLLSLAPGALAADAGADTVTGTFTYCPALGMVGVPDQEQTFTYSDANFTQSGYRYRKGLAVSSMELTMAAFSSSGDAGYEDASRNLQALLERCGFTGFAVNEGFCTRPTSDSIGVGAAYKTICDNGGTYTLVAVGIRGHNYSGEWGGNFRIDETGDHAGFVLCRDQVLDFLRAYLAEQGITGRIKLWMTGYSRSAATANLVGAALDGGAALGEDVRLSPHDLYCYCFEPPMGTAADDASDPIYGNIHNIVNEADVVPKAAPAGWGFARYGVDHVVPYVTDADYTALRDEMLKEFETFSVAGPYQIDNFRMVSLDLTKLGTGSALRETGEQVTQREFYDMLIDALLRDLAPTRADYVENLQDDLIELTTTLFGFDGGSMGAAMLLFAGKVSQNAETLLDSLTISGAIENGTMVKLLERYLFESLNEAGVNGYDAQQVREMAVSLAGLVAKFAVKNPDLAATLMVNLMTILSAHFPELCLSWLRTLPEDYMASQQTYACSGAYADVAADAWYAQYADYTTVGGLMNGVGGGCFAPEEPMTRAMFAAVLYRLEGEPAVTGGSPFTDLKADWYRNAVAWAYQTGVVEGMSETAFAPDERITREQMVTMLCRYAGCADGAYPELEGYTDAGDVSGWALTAVRWAVATGVLQGMTETTIVPQGTSTRAQAAAFLTRFCET
;
A
#
# COMPACT_ATOMS: atom_id res chain seq x y z
N MET A 1 45.93 -18.53 39.50
CA MET A 1 44.63 -17.95 39.10
C MET A 1 44.65 -17.24 37.73
N LYS A 2 45.71 -16.55 37.32
CA LYS A 2 45.75 -15.85 36.01
C LYS A 2 45.69 -16.74 34.74
N LYS A 3 46.19 -17.99 34.80
CA LYS A 3 46.16 -18.92 33.63
C LYS A 3 44.78 -19.53 33.32
N ARG A 4 43.85 -19.58 34.30
CA ARG A 4 42.49 -20.11 34.09
C ARG A 4 41.54 -19.11 33.38
N TRP A 5 41.79 -17.82 33.57
CA TRP A 5 40.98 -16.77 32.92
C TRP A 5 41.33 -16.54 31.45
N ILE A 6 42.59 -16.79 31.06
CA ILE A 6 43.02 -16.71 29.67
C ILE A 6 42.46 -17.87 28.84
N SER A 7 42.38 -19.08 29.44
CA SER A 7 41.78 -20.23 28.74
C SER A 7 40.25 -20.07 28.61
N LEU A 8 39.57 -19.44 29.57
CA LEU A 8 38.14 -19.18 29.47
C LEU A 8 37.81 -18.10 28.44
N ALA A 9 38.64 -17.06 28.33
CA ALA A 9 38.51 -16.02 27.31
C ALA A 9 38.79 -16.54 25.90
N LEU A 10 39.76 -17.45 25.72
CA LEU A 10 40.03 -18.10 24.45
C LEU A 10 38.93 -19.10 24.06
N CYS A 11 38.33 -19.84 25.02
CA CYS A 11 37.20 -20.69 24.75
C CYS A 11 35.92 -19.91 24.42
N LEU A 12 35.70 -18.75 25.03
CA LEU A 12 34.57 -17.86 24.67
C LEU A 12 34.77 -17.22 23.28
N ALA A 13 35.99 -16.83 22.92
CA ALA A 13 36.32 -16.33 21.60
C ALA A 13 36.20 -17.40 20.51
N LEU A 14 36.53 -18.66 20.81
CA LEU A 14 36.36 -19.79 19.90
C LEU A 14 34.89 -20.26 19.79
N LEU A 15 34.07 -20.12 20.84
CA LEU A 15 32.63 -20.39 20.79
C LEU A 15 31.85 -19.31 20.05
N LEU A 16 32.34 -18.08 19.99
CA LEU A 16 31.78 -17.00 19.19
C LEU A 16 32.19 -17.10 17.70
N SER A 17 33.19 -17.93 17.37
CA SER A 17 33.62 -18.20 15.98
C SER A 17 33.01 -19.47 15.37
N LEU A 18 32.15 -20.18 16.12
CA LEU A 18 31.46 -21.41 15.69
C LEU A 18 29.92 -21.24 15.64
N ALA A 19 29.43 -20.01 15.58
CA ALA A 19 28.08 -19.79 15.08
C ALA A 19 28.09 -20.21 13.61
N PRO A 20 27.17 -21.08 13.15
CA PRO A 20 27.04 -21.33 11.73
C PRO A 20 26.77 -19.96 11.10
N GLY A 21 27.68 -19.52 10.25
CA GLY A 21 27.45 -18.35 9.43
C GLY A 21 26.23 -18.67 8.57
N ALA A 22 25.07 -18.18 8.98
CA ALA A 22 24.12 -17.72 8.03
C ALA A 22 24.92 -16.75 7.16
N LEU A 23 25.17 -17.11 5.92
CA LEU A 23 25.58 -16.19 4.90
C LEU A 23 24.47 -15.12 4.86
N ALA A 24 24.62 -14.09 5.72
CA ALA A 24 24.03 -12.82 5.44
C ALA A 24 24.64 -12.43 4.09
N ALA A 25 23.87 -12.56 3.03
CA ALA A 25 24.11 -11.79 1.84
C ALA A 25 24.37 -10.36 2.34
N ASP A 26 25.39 -9.74 1.77
CA ASP A 26 25.89 -8.42 2.12
C ASP A 26 24.77 -7.37 1.98
N ALA A 27 23.86 -7.29 2.96
CA ALA A 27 22.79 -6.30 3.07
C ALA A 27 23.32 -4.98 3.64
N GLY A 28 24.62 -4.75 3.59
CA GLY A 28 25.30 -3.69 4.34
C GLY A 28 25.56 -2.39 3.59
N ALA A 29 25.32 -2.31 2.28
CA ALA A 29 25.75 -1.12 1.52
C ALA A 29 24.65 -0.07 1.28
N ASP A 30 23.35 -0.42 1.29
CA ASP A 30 22.29 0.45 0.80
C ASP A 30 21.17 0.75 1.82
N THR A 31 21.39 0.46 3.10
CA THR A 31 20.42 0.80 4.15
C THR A 31 20.75 2.17 4.73
N VAL A 32 19.79 3.08 4.68
CA VAL A 32 19.86 4.41 5.25
C VAL A 32 18.97 4.50 6.47
N THR A 33 19.51 4.98 7.57
CA THR A 33 18.76 5.30 8.80
C THR A 33 18.92 6.78 9.13
N GLY A 34 17.90 7.37 9.69
CA GLY A 34 17.93 8.79 10.07
C GLY A 34 16.67 9.22 10.79
N THR A 35 16.43 10.52 10.81
CA THR A 35 15.17 11.08 11.31
C THR A 35 14.42 11.78 10.17
N PHE A 36 13.11 11.78 10.24
CA PHE A 36 12.24 12.57 9.38
C PHE A 36 11.29 13.41 10.22
N THR A 37 10.86 14.52 9.66
CA THR A 37 9.94 15.46 10.31
C THR A 37 8.55 15.28 9.74
N TYR A 38 7.54 15.31 10.60
CA TYR A 38 6.14 15.21 10.20
C TYR A 38 5.23 16.03 11.11
N CYS A 39 4.05 16.40 10.62
CA CYS A 39 3.00 17.00 11.42
C CYS A 39 2.18 15.89 12.11
N PRO A 40 2.08 15.87 13.44
CA PRO A 40 1.31 14.86 14.15
C PRO A 40 -0.19 14.95 13.88
N ALA A 41 -0.92 13.83 14.06
CA ALA A 41 -2.37 13.75 13.86
C ALA A 41 -3.15 14.80 14.64
N LEU A 42 -2.69 15.13 15.83
CA LEU A 42 -3.24 16.21 16.66
C LEU A 42 -2.56 17.56 16.40
N GLY A 43 -2.08 17.80 15.16
CA GLY A 43 -1.43 19.06 14.82
C GLY A 43 -2.27 20.26 15.25
N MET A 44 -1.88 20.92 16.33
CA MET A 44 -2.55 22.09 16.88
C MET A 44 -1.73 23.35 16.58
N VAL A 45 -2.37 24.50 16.51
CA VAL A 45 -1.63 25.77 16.42
C VAL A 45 -0.64 25.86 17.59
N GLY A 46 0.64 25.97 17.25
CA GLY A 46 1.72 26.03 18.24
C GLY A 46 2.28 24.67 18.68
N VAL A 47 1.77 23.56 18.20
CA VAL A 47 2.45 22.26 18.30
C VAL A 47 3.45 22.17 17.17
N PRO A 48 4.75 22.06 17.46
CA PRO A 48 5.75 21.93 16.43
C PRO A 48 5.65 20.56 15.75
N ASP A 49 6.11 20.50 14.51
CA ASP A 49 6.37 19.25 13.84
C ASP A 49 7.26 18.36 14.70
N GLN A 50 7.06 17.06 14.59
CA GLN A 50 7.76 16.04 15.36
C GLN A 50 8.83 15.37 14.51
N GLU A 51 9.87 14.85 15.17
CA GLU A 51 10.87 14.00 14.54
C GLU A 51 10.68 12.54 14.93
N GLN A 52 10.77 11.66 13.92
CA GLN A 52 10.78 10.22 14.09
C GLN A 52 11.93 9.59 13.32
N THR A 53 12.36 8.41 13.76
CA THR A 53 13.37 7.63 13.04
C THR A 53 12.76 7.00 11.78
N PHE A 54 13.60 6.81 10.76
CA PHE A 54 13.24 6.01 9.58
C PHE A 54 14.35 5.03 9.21
N THR A 55 13.98 4.00 8.48
CA THR A 55 14.91 3.05 7.87
C THR A 55 14.47 2.76 6.46
N TYR A 56 15.35 3.02 5.50
CA TYR A 56 15.11 2.81 4.07
C TYR A 56 16.18 1.89 3.49
N SER A 57 15.81 1.04 2.54
CA SER A 57 16.75 0.20 1.80
C SER A 57 16.31 0.01 0.35
N ASP A 58 17.24 0.16 -0.60
CA ASP A 58 17.02 -0.13 -2.02
C ASP A 58 16.68 -1.62 -2.26
N ALA A 59 17.12 -2.52 -1.38
CA ALA A 59 16.74 -3.93 -1.40
C ALA A 59 15.22 -4.17 -1.30
N ASN A 60 14.45 -3.18 -0.84
CA ASN A 60 13.00 -3.24 -0.85
C ASN A 60 12.40 -3.29 -2.26
N PHE A 61 13.14 -2.92 -3.29
CA PHE A 61 12.66 -2.83 -4.67
C PHE A 61 13.30 -3.87 -5.61
N THR A 62 14.00 -4.86 -5.06
CA THR A 62 14.61 -5.95 -5.83
C THR A 62 13.65 -7.11 -6.08
N GLN A 63 12.56 -7.19 -5.34
CA GLN A 63 11.52 -8.20 -5.52
C GLN A 63 10.27 -7.57 -6.14
N SER A 64 9.39 -8.42 -6.66
CA SER A 64 8.13 -8.00 -7.26
C SER A 64 7.25 -7.21 -6.29
N GLY A 65 6.56 -6.19 -6.82
CA GLY A 65 5.54 -5.43 -6.11
C GLY A 65 4.35 -6.26 -5.62
N TYR A 66 4.13 -7.44 -6.19
CA TYR A 66 3.10 -8.37 -5.73
C TYR A 66 3.39 -8.98 -4.36
N ARG A 67 4.62 -8.88 -3.88
CA ARG A 67 4.98 -9.41 -2.57
C ARG A 67 4.91 -8.33 -1.51
N TYR A 68 4.02 -8.52 -0.52
CA TYR A 68 4.03 -7.66 0.66
C TYR A 68 5.37 -7.74 1.40
N ARG A 69 5.91 -6.59 1.79
CA ARG A 69 7.16 -6.48 2.56
C ARG A 69 6.97 -5.49 3.69
N LYS A 70 7.16 -5.96 4.91
CA LYS A 70 7.04 -5.12 6.11
C LYS A 70 7.97 -3.89 6.05
N GLY A 71 9.24 -4.10 5.68
CA GLY A 71 10.21 -2.99 5.58
C GLY A 71 9.75 -1.91 4.60
N LEU A 72 9.16 -2.31 3.46
CA LEU A 72 8.62 -1.35 2.49
C LEU A 72 7.33 -0.68 2.98
N ALA A 73 6.45 -1.42 3.67
CA ALA A 73 5.25 -0.85 4.29
C ALA A 73 5.61 0.21 5.33
N VAL A 74 6.60 -0.07 6.20
CA VAL A 74 7.11 0.91 7.18
C VAL A 74 7.66 2.15 6.46
N SER A 75 8.58 1.99 5.50
CA SER A 75 9.15 3.12 4.74
C SER A 75 8.08 3.90 3.98
N SER A 76 7.04 3.22 3.46
CA SER A 76 5.91 3.86 2.78
C SER A 76 5.07 4.70 3.73
N MET A 77 4.82 4.22 4.94
CA MET A 77 4.09 4.99 5.94
C MET A 77 4.91 6.21 6.41
N GLU A 78 6.22 6.05 6.61
CA GLU A 78 7.13 7.15 6.95
C GLU A 78 7.17 8.21 5.85
N LEU A 79 7.21 7.80 4.57
CA LEU A 79 7.14 8.70 3.41
C LEU A 79 5.81 9.48 3.38
N THR A 80 4.71 8.79 3.64
CA THR A 80 3.38 9.41 3.70
C THR A 80 3.29 10.43 4.84
N MET A 81 3.79 10.08 6.03
CA MET A 81 3.80 11.00 7.18
C MET A 81 4.66 12.25 6.93
N ALA A 82 5.79 12.12 6.23
CA ALA A 82 6.62 13.26 5.85
C ALA A 82 5.90 14.25 4.92
N ALA A 83 4.86 13.81 4.20
CA ALA A 83 4.01 14.67 3.37
C ALA A 83 2.87 15.35 4.16
N PHE A 84 2.72 15.10 5.46
CA PHE A 84 1.69 15.73 6.28
C PHE A 84 2.04 17.17 6.57
N SER A 85 1.03 18.05 6.47
CA SER A 85 1.17 19.48 6.72
C SER A 85 0.56 19.89 8.05
N SER A 86 1.19 20.83 8.74
CA SER A 86 0.49 21.67 9.70
C SER A 86 -0.46 22.61 8.95
N SER A 87 -1.47 23.09 9.63
CA SER A 87 -2.47 24.00 9.03
C SER A 87 -1.89 25.37 8.66
N GLY A 88 -2.36 25.92 7.56
CA GLY A 88 -1.98 27.23 7.03
C GLY A 88 -0.97 27.14 5.88
N ASP A 89 -0.83 28.23 5.11
CA ASP A 89 -0.03 28.26 3.89
C ASP A 89 1.45 27.88 4.12
N ALA A 90 2.03 28.33 5.24
CA ALA A 90 3.39 27.94 5.63
C ALA A 90 3.54 26.44 5.90
N GLY A 91 2.51 25.79 6.43
CA GLY A 91 2.52 24.37 6.73
C GLY A 91 2.59 23.49 5.48
N TYR A 92 1.96 23.89 4.38
CA TYR A 92 2.02 23.14 3.11
C TYR A 92 3.41 23.21 2.49
N GLU A 93 4.08 24.38 2.57
CA GLU A 93 5.49 24.51 2.16
C GLU A 93 6.42 23.68 3.07
N ASP A 94 6.18 23.67 4.38
CA ASP A 94 6.94 22.86 5.35
C ASP A 94 6.81 21.37 5.04
N ALA A 95 5.62 20.87 4.76
CA ALA A 95 5.39 19.49 4.37
C ALA A 95 6.12 19.13 3.07
N SER A 96 6.16 20.02 2.09
CA SER A 96 6.95 19.83 0.87
C SER A 96 8.44 19.69 1.20
N ARG A 97 8.98 20.56 2.08
CA ARG A 97 10.38 20.48 2.52
C ARG A 97 10.67 19.21 3.33
N ASN A 98 9.76 18.77 4.18
CA ASN A 98 9.92 17.55 4.98
C ASN A 98 9.94 16.32 4.08
N LEU A 99 9.04 16.22 3.11
CA LEU A 99 9.02 15.15 2.11
C LEU A 99 10.30 15.15 1.26
N GLN A 100 10.72 16.32 0.77
CA GLN A 100 11.98 16.48 0.03
C GLN A 100 13.16 16.01 0.85
N ALA A 101 13.28 16.48 2.09
CA ALA A 101 14.40 16.14 2.96
C ALA A 101 14.52 14.65 3.25
N LEU A 102 13.38 13.95 3.44
CA LEU A 102 13.37 12.50 3.61
C LEU A 102 13.85 11.79 2.33
N LEU A 103 13.30 12.15 1.17
CA LEU A 103 13.69 11.55 -0.10
C LEU A 103 15.16 11.80 -0.44
N GLU A 104 15.69 13.02 -0.22
CA GLU A 104 17.10 13.33 -0.44
C GLU A 104 18.02 12.52 0.49
N ARG A 105 17.64 12.31 1.75
CA ARG A 105 18.37 11.41 2.67
C ARG A 105 18.40 9.97 2.19
N CYS A 106 17.34 9.51 1.53
CA CYS A 106 17.28 8.20 0.88
C CYS A 106 18.01 8.16 -0.47
N GLY A 107 18.65 9.25 -0.90
CA GLY A 107 19.43 9.34 -2.13
C GLY A 107 18.61 9.65 -3.39
N PHE A 108 17.37 10.08 -3.25
CA PHE A 108 16.55 10.55 -4.37
C PHE A 108 16.94 11.97 -4.78
N THR A 109 16.71 12.29 -6.05
CA THR A 109 16.97 13.59 -6.67
C THR A 109 15.78 14.03 -7.52
N GLY A 110 15.81 15.25 -8.08
CA GLY A 110 14.77 15.74 -8.98
C GLY A 110 13.42 15.90 -8.29
N PHE A 111 13.40 16.24 -7.00
CA PHE A 111 12.15 16.44 -6.26
C PHE A 111 11.30 17.54 -6.89
N ALA A 112 10.04 17.24 -7.11
CA ALA A 112 9.02 18.19 -7.56
C ALA A 112 7.66 17.87 -6.93
N VAL A 113 6.83 18.87 -6.81
CA VAL A 113 5.44 18.76 -6.33
C VAL A 113 4.49 19.40 -7.34
N ASN A 114 3.22 18.97 -7.34
CA ASN A 114 2.20 19.68 -8.12
C ASN A 114 1.80 21.00 -7.42
N GLU A 115 1.14 21.89 -8.16
CA GLU A 115 0.67 23.17 -7.64
C GLU A 115 -0.23 23.00 -6.39
N GLY A 116 -1.07 21.95 -6.37
CA GLY A 116 -1.96 21.64 -5.26
C GLY A 116 -1.25 21.26 -3.96
N PHE A 117 0.04 20.91 -3.98
CA PHE A 117 0.76 20.50 -2.77
C PHE A 117 1.03 21.66 -1.82
N CYS A 118 1.47 22.80 -2.36
CA CYS A 118 1.87 23.97 -1.58
C CYS A 118 0.80 25.07 -1.51
N THR A 119 -0.37 24.81 -2.05
CA THR A 119 -1.49 25.76 -2.03
C THR A 119 -2.60 25.29 -1.09
N ARG A 120 -3.49 26.19 -0.73
CA ARG A 120 -4.67 25.87 0.06
C ARG A 120 -5.50 24.79 -0.64
N PRO A 121 -5.78 23.64 0.01
CA PRO A 121 -6.57 22.58 -0.58
C PRO A 121 -8.02 22.98 -0.84
N THR A 122 -8.57 22.45 -1.91
CA THR A 122 -10.01 22.53 -2.24
C THR A 122 -10.59 21.12 -2.28
N SER A 123 -11.93 21.00 -2.32
CA SER A 123 -12.62 19.68 -2.43
C SER A 123 -12.15 18.84 -3.62
N ASP A 124 -11.62 19.49 -4.63
CA ASP A 124 -11.27 18.88 -5.91
C ASP A 124 -9.74 18.76 -6.13
N SER A 125 -8.93 19.15 -5.13
CA SER A 125 -7.47 19.12 -5.22
C SER A 125 -6.86 17.93 -4.49
N ILE A 126 -5.63 17.58 -4.91
CA ILE A 126 -4.76 16.64 -4.21
C ILE A 126 -3.30 17.12 -4.32
N GLY A 127 -2.56 17.04 -3.22
CA GLY A 127 -1.12 17.32 -3.21
C GLY A 127 -0.33 16.05 -3.52
N VAL A 128 0.57 16.11 -4.50
CA VAL A 128 1.46 15.00 -4.84
C VAL A 128 2.88 15.49 -5.07
N GLY A 129 3.85 14.77 -4.52
CA GLY A 129 5.29 15.00 -4.73
C GLY A 129 5.98 13.75 -5.24
N ALA A 130 7.01 13.93 -6.07
CA ALA A 130 7.81 12.84 -6.60
C ALA A 130 9.31 13.19 -6.61
N ALA A 131 10.14 12.16 -6.52
CA ALA A 131 11.57 12.21 -6.74
C ALA A 131 12.04 10.88 -7.33
N TYR A 132 13.25 10.85 -7.93
CA TYR A 132 13.77 9.63 -8.52
C TYR A 132 15.21 9.37 -8.12
N LYS A 133 15.63 8.12 -8.24
CA LYS A 133 17.02 7.69 -8.13
C LYS A 133 17.27 6.50 -9.04
N THR A 134 18.54 6.23 -9.28
CA THR A 134 18.96 5.00 -9.96
C THR A 134 19.24 3.92 -8.92
N ILE A 135 18.68 2.74 -9.12
CA ILE A 135 18.97 1.55 -8.31
C ILE A 135 19.48 0.42 -9.19
N CYS A 136 20.21 -0.51 -8.59
CA CYS A 136 20.64 -1.75 -9.23
C CYS A 136 19.82 -2.91 -8.70
N ASP A 137 19.32 -3.74 -9.60
CA ASP A 137 18.54 -4.94 -9.30
C ASP A 137 18.95 -6.06 -10.25
N ASN A 138 19.36 -7.21 -9.70
CA ASN A 138 19.80 -8.40 -10.46
C ASN A 138 20.78 -8.09 -11.61
N GLY A 139 21.68 -7.11 -11.42
CA GLY A 139 22.65 -6.65 -12.43
C GLY A 139 22.09 -5.70 -13.47
N GLY A 140 20.80 -5.37 -13.43
CA GLY A 140 20.16 -4.31 -14.21
C GLY A 140 20.19 -2.97 -13.47
N THR A 141 20.06 -1.88 -14.23
CA THR A 141 19.96 -0.52 -13.71
C THR A 141 18.57 0.02 -14.01
N TYR A 142 17.86 0.46 -13.01
CA TYR A 142 16.49 0.95 -13.12
C TYR A 142 16.35 2.34 -12.53
N THR A 143 15.40 3.12 -13.04
CA THR A 143 14.98 4.36 -12.40
C THR A 143 13.84 4.05 -11.44
N LEU A 144 14.08 4.21 -10.13
CA LEU A 144 13.06 4.16 -9.10
C LEU A 144 12.47 5.55 -8.91
N VAL A 145 11.15 5.68 -9.08
CA VAL A 145 10.39 6.90 -8.84
C VAL A 145 9.57 6.72 -7.58
N ALA A 146 9.82 7.55 -6.57
CA ALA A 146 9.03 7.59 -5.32
C ALA A 146 7.97 8.68 -5.41
N VAL A 147 6.75 8.36 -4.99
CA VAL A 147 5.57 9.24 -5.03
C VAL A 147 4.89 9.26 -3.67
N GLY A 148 4.93 10.42 -3.02
CA GLY A 148 4.20 10.68 -1.79
C GLY A 148 2.97 11.54 -2.06
N ILE A 149 1.79 11.04 -1.73
CA ILE A 149 0.54 11.78 -1.86
C ILE A 149 0.15 12.33 -0.49
N ARG A 150 -0.09 13.64 -0.41
CA ARG A 150 -0.44 14.31 0.85
C ARG A 150 -1.77 13.79 1.39
N GLY A 151 -1.78 13.34 2.65
CA GLY A 151 -2.92 12.63 3.23
C GLY A 151 -3.54 13.22 4.48
N HIS A 152 -2.87 14.09 5.24
CA HIS A 152 -3.32 14.55 6.53
C HIS A 152 -3.34 16.08 6.65
N ASN A 153 -4.24 16.62 7.50
CA ASN A 153 -4.45 18.06 7.71
C ASN A 153 -4.81 18.87 6.44
N TYR A 154 -5.47 18.23 5.50
CA TYR A 154 -5.96 18.81 4.26
C TYR A 154 -7.42 19.28 4.40
N SER A 155 -7.68 20.21 5.30
CA SER A 155 -9.03 20.61 5.70
C SER A 155 -9.96 20.97 4.52
N GLY A 156 -9.44 21.62 3.48
CA GLY A 156 -10.23 22.00 2.31
C GLY A 156 -10.65 20.83 1.40
N GLU A 157 -9.98 19.70 1.48
CA GLU A 157 -10.25 18.52 0.63
C GLU A 157 -11.40 17.63 1.15
N TRP A 158 -11.85 17.83 2.38
CA TRP A 158 -12.87 16.97 3.01
C TRP A 158 -14.18 16.88 2.24
N GLY A 159 -14.62 17.96 1.63
CA GLY A 159 -15.84 17.95 0.82
C GLY A 159 -15.80 16.92 -0.32
N GLY A 160 -14.62 16.71 -0.91
CA GLY A 160 -14.44 15.70 -1.96
C GLY A 160 -14.62 14.25 -1.48
N ASN A 161 -14.43 13.97 -0.18
CA ASN A 161 -14.63 12.64 0.39
C ASN A 161 -16.10 12.19 0.36
N PHE A 162 -17.03 13.13 0.21
CA PHE A 162 -18.47 12.87 0.15
C PHE A 162 -19.04 12.95 -1.27
N ARG A 163 -18.22 13.29 -2.27
CA ARG A 163 -18.64 13.39 -3.67
C ARG A 163 -18.69 12.03 -4.34
N ILE A 164 -19.89 11.49 -4.48
CA ILE A 164 -20.19 10.20 -5.09
C ILE A 164 -21.12 10.43 -6.29
N ASP A 165 -20.83 9.80 -7.44
CA ASP A 165 -21.77 9.76 -8.55
C ASP A 165 -22.78 8.62 -8.36
N GLU A 166 -23.90 8.66 -9.10
CA GLU A 166 -24.92 7.61 -9.04
C GLU A 166 -24.40 6.23 -9.45
N THR A 167 -23.38 6.19 -10.29
CA THR A 167 -22.75 4.97 -10.82
C THR A 167 -21.23 5.12 -10.91
N GLY A 168 -20.50 4.01 -11.07
CA GLY A 168 -19.05 4.02 -11.28
C GLY A 168 -18.24 4.21 -9.99
N ASP A 169 -17.00 4.60 -10.11
CA ASP A 169 -16.08 4.84 -9.00
C ASP A 169 -16.46 6.09 -8.18
N HIS A 170 -15.83 6.26 -7.04
CA HIS A 170 -16.03 7.41 -6.16
C HIS A 170 -15.51 8.70 -6.84
N ALA A 171 -16.41 9.58 -7.27
CA ALA A 171 -16.10 10.74 -8.11
C ALA A 171 -15.00 11.65 -7.52
N GLY A 172 -15.02 11.89 -6.21
CA GLY A 172 -14.01 12.71 -5.55
C GLY A 172 -12.61 12.11 -5.59
N PHE A 173 -12.47 10.77 -5.58
CA PHE A 173 -11.17 10.10 -5.67
C PHE A 173 -10.72 9.93 -7.13
N VAL A 174 -11.65 9.78 -8.07
CA VAL A 174 -11.36 9.77 -9.51
C VAL A 174 -10.72 11.08 -9.97
N LEU A 175 -11.26 12.21 -9.55
CA LEU A 175 -10.65 13.52 -9.84
C LEU A 175 -9.22 13.62 -9.32
N CYS A 176 -8.96 13.10 -8.12
CA CYS A 176 -7.62 13.06 -7.53
C CYS A 176 -6.68 12.10 -8.28
N ARG A 177 -7.17 10.91 -8.66
CA ARG A 177 -6.43 9.94 -9.48
C ARG A 177 -5.93 10.59 -10.77
N ASP A 178 -6.80 11.28 -11.48
CA ASP A 178 -6.46 11.89 -12.76
C ASP A 178 -5.41 12.99 -12.61
N GLN A 179 -5.49 13.81 -11.53
CA GLN A 179 -4.46 14.81 -11.21
C GLN A 179 -3.09 14.18 -10.90
N VAL A 180 -3.07 13.05 -10.18
CA VAL A 180 -1.81 12.33 -9.88
C VAL A 180 -1.21 11.75 -11.17
N LEU A 181 -2.02 11.13 -12.03
CA LEU A 181 -1.55 10.59 -13.31
C LEU A 181 -1.01 11.70 -14.23
N ASP A 182 -1.68 12.83 -14.31
CA ASP A 182 -1.23 13.97 -15.11
C ASP A 182 0.07 14.58 -14.58
N PHE A 183 0.18 14.71 -13.25
CA PHE A 183 1.42 15.12 -12.61
C PHE A 183 2.58 14.15 -12.93
N LEU A 184 2.36 12.85 -12.81
CA LEU A 184 3.39 11.84 -13.10
C LEU A 184 3.85 11.88 -14.55
N ARG A 185 2.95 12.03 -15.51
CA ARG A 185 3.28 12.19 -16.94
C ARG A 185 4.15 13.41 -17.19
N ALA A 186 3.76 14.55 -16.62
CA ALA A 186 4.53 15.79 -16.72
C ALA A 186 5.90 15.66 -16.06
N TYR A 187 5.94 15.13 -14.84
CA TYR A 187 7.16 14.93 -14.07
C TYR A 187 8.18 14.05 -14.82
N LEU A 188 7.77 12.89 -15.31
CA LEU A 188 8.66 11.97 -16.04
C LEU A 188 9.21 12.60 -17.30
N ALA A 189 8.37 13.35 -18.04
CA ALA A 189 8.80 14.07 -19.23
C ALA A 189 9.79 15.20 -18.90
N GLU A 190 9.55 16.00 -17.86
CA GLU A 190 10.42 17.09 -17.42
C GLU A 190 11.77 16.58 -16.90
N GLN A 191 11.79 15.46 -16.21
CA GLN A 191 13.03 14.84 -15.72
C GLN A 191 13.75 14.03 -16.82
N GLY A 192 13.16 13.85 -18.00
CA GLY A 192 13.72 13.06 -19.10
C GLY A 192 13.81 11.57 -18.78
N ILE A 193 12.93 11.07 -17.90
CA ILE A 193 12.89 9.66 -17.49
C ILE A 193 12.20 8.85 -18.58
N THR A 194 12.91 7.86 -19.10
CA THR A 194 12.43 6.94 -20.17
C THR A 194 12.85 5.51 -19.84
N GLY A 195 12.35 4.55 -20.61
CA GLY A 195 12.65 3.13 -20.43
C GLY A 195 11.84 2.51 -19.30
N ARG A 196 12.34 1.42 -18.75
CA ARG A 196 11.69 0.69 -17.65
C ARG A 196 11.93 1.42 -16.32
N ILE A 197 10.86 1.70 -15.62
CA ILE A 197 10.90 2.31 -14.29
C ILE A 197 10.33 1.36 -13.23
N LYS A 198 10.74 1.58 -11.99
CA LYS A 198 10.06 1.07 -10.80
C LYS A 198 9.32 2.23 -10.13
N LEU A 199 8.08 2.03 -9.75
CA LEU A 199 7.24 3.08 -9.17
C LEU A 199 6.85 2.71 -7.74
N TRP A 200 7.29 3.50 -6.78
CA TRP A 200 6.92 3.40 -5.38
C TRP A 200 5.94 4.50 -5.03
N MET A 201 4.71 4.14 -4.71
CA MET A 201 3.62 5.07 -4.45
C MET A 201 2.93 4.78 -3.12
N THR A 202 2.60 5.82 -2.40
CA THR A 202 1.96 5.70 -1.10
C THR A 202 1.03 6.85 -0.78
N GLY A 203 0.05 6.56 0.06
CA GLY A 203 -0.90 7.53 0.59
C GLY A 203 -1.60 7.04 1.86
N TYR A 204 -2.22 7.97 2.60
CA TYR A 204 -2.96 7.72 3.83
C TYR A 204 -4.38 8.28 3.72
N SER A 205 -5.41 7.53 4.19
CA SER A 205 -6.80 8.01 4.18
C SER A 205 -7.26 8.35 2.75
N ARG A 206 -7.76 9.57 2.48
CA ARG A 206 -8.14 10.05 1.15
C ARG A 206 -7.05 9.81 0.10
N SER A 207 -5.79 10.13 0.43
CA SER A 207 -4.69 9.93 -0.52
C SER A 207 -4.38 8.44 -0.74
N ALA A 208 -4.69 7.57 0.21
CA ALA A 208 -4.61 6.12 0.03
C ALA A 208 -5.67 5.62 -0.96
N ALA A 209 -6.92 6.11 -0.88
CA ALA A 209 -7.93 5.80 -1.90
C ALA A 209 -7.52 6.31 -3.29
N THR A 210 -6.89 7.50 -3.35
CA THR A 210 -6.33 8.03 -4.58
C THR A 210 -5.20 7.14 -5.12
N ALA A 211 -4.23 6.75 -4.27
CA ALA A 211 -3.14 5.85 -4.66
C ALA A 211 -3.67 4.48 -5.14
N ASN A 212 -4.69 3.95 -4.47
CA ASN A 212 -5.37 2.71 -4.85
C ASN A 212 -5.93 2.78 -6.28
N LEU A 213 -6.67 3.85 -6.59
CA LEU A 213 -7.21 4.05 -7.94
C LEU A 213 -6.14 4.34 -8.99
N VAL A 214 -5.05 5.04 -8.64
CA VAL A 214 -3.90 5.25 -9.54
C VAL A 214 -3.21 3.93 -9.84
N GLY A 215 -2.94 3.11 -8.81
CA GLY A 215 -2.35 1.78 -8.97
C GLY A 215 -3.17 0.91 -9.92
N ALA A 216 -4.48 0.83 -9.68
CA ALA A 216 -5.38 0.07 -10.53
C ALA A 216 -5.44 0.60 -11.97
N ALA A 217 -5.42 1.92 -12.18
CA ALA A 217 -5.37 2.49 -13.53
C ALA A 217 -4.08 2.12 -14.26
N LEU A 218 -2.94 2.09 -13.56
CA LEU A 218 -1.64 1.68 -14.11
C LEU A 218 -1.62 0.20 -14.49
N ASP A 219 -2.14 -0.67 -13.62
CA ASP A 219 -2.28 -2.10 -13.92
C ASP A 219 -3.29 -2.35 -15.05
N GLY A 220 -4.30 -1.49 -15.17
CA GLY A 220 -5.23 -1.45 -16.29
C GLY A 220 -4.64 -0.90 -17.60
N GLY A 221 -3.34 -0.54 -17.62
CA GLY A 221 -2.62 -0.09 -18.82
C GLY A 221 -2.62 1.42 -19.05
N ALA A 222 -2.90 2.25 -18.05
CA ALA A 222 -2.75 3.70 -18.17
C ALA A 222 -1.29 4.06 -18.42
N ALA A 223 -1.03 4.70 -19.59
CA ALA A 223 0.31 5.07 -20.00
C ALA A 223 0.84 6.28 -19.20
N LEU A 224 2.11 6.23 -18.81
CA LEU A 224 2.85 7.32 -18.18
C LEU A 224 3.69 8.15 -19.18
N GLY A 225 3.85 7.69 -20.41
CA GLY A 225 4.58 8.33 -21.51
C GLY A 225 4.83 7.34 -22.64
N GLU A 226 5.13 7.82 -23.84
CA GLU A 226 5.36 6.93 -25.01
C GLU A 226 6.58 6.01 -24.80
N ASP A 227 7.63 6.54 -24.16
CA ASP A 227 8.89 5.83 -23.93
C ASP A 227 9.06 5.33 -22.51
N VAL A 228 8.04 5.43 -21.63
CA VAL A 228 8.06 4.95 -20.26
C VAL A 228 7.33 3.62 -20.16
N ARG A 229 7.95 2.67 -19.50
CA ARG A 229 7.40 1.32 -19.30
C ARG A 229 7.37 0.99 -17.82
N LEU A 230 6.21 0.62 -17.32
CA LEU A 230 5.99 0.13 -15.98
C LEU A 230 5.40 -1.28 -16.06
N SER A 231 6.14 -2.25 -15.56
CA SER A 231 5.60 -3.60 -15.35
C SER A 231 4.74 -3.61 -14.07
N PRO A 232 3.65 -4.37 -14.00
CA PRO A 232 2.93 -4.58 -12.73
C PRO A 232 3.82 -5.11 -11.60
N HIS A 233 4.88 -5.87 -11.92
CA HIS A 233 5.88 -6.31 -10.94
C HIS A 233 6.75 -5.20 -10.36
N ASP A 234 6.85 -4.07 -11.05
CA ASP A 234 7.64 -2.89 -10.66
C ASP A 234 6.79 -1.79 -10.04
N LEU A 235 5.50 -2.03 -9.84
CA LEU A 235 4.59 -1.15 -9.10
C LEU A 235 4.53 -1.59 -7.63
N TYR A 236 4.91 -0.70 -6.73
CA TYR A 236 4.91 -0.87 -5.28
C TYR A 236 3.93 0.13 -4.68
N CYS A 237 2.67 -0.26 -4.55
CA CYS A 237 1.60 0.61 -4.09
C CYS A 237 1.15 0.24 -2.67
N TYR A 238 1.41 1.13 -1.70
CA TYR A 238 1.04 0.93 -0.30
C TYR A 238 0.03 1.99 0.13
N CYS A 239 -1.18 1.55 0.47
CA CYS A 239 -2.33 2.37 0.81
C CYS A 239 -2.69 2.17 2.28
N PHE A 240 -2.62 3.22 3.10
CA PHE A 240 -2.88 3.12 4.54
C PHE A 240 -4.26 3.69 4.89
N GLU A 241 -5.08 2.86 5.54
CA GLU A 241 -6.46 3.18 5.93
C GLU A 241 -7.29 3.74 4.75
N PRO A 242 -7.24 3.11 3.56
CA PRO A 242 -7.94 3.63 2.38
C PRO A 242 -9.46 3.47 2.50
N PRO A 243 -10.26 4.52 2.29
CA PRO A 243 -11.69 4.36 2.01
C PRO A 243 -11.91 3.51 0.75
N MET A 244 -13.09 2.91 0.63
CA MET A 244 -13.49 2.23 -0.59
C MET A 244 -13.70 3.25 -1.71
N GLY A 245 -13.12 3.01 -2.89
CA GLY A 245 -13.08 3.99 -3.97
C GLY A 245 -13.60 3.50 -5.31
N THR A 246 -13.74 2.20 -5.50
CA THR A 246 -14.18 1.62 -6.78
C THR A 246 -15.52 0.90 -6.66
N ALA A 247 -16.29 0.93 -7.74
CA ALA A 247 -17.50 0.13 -7.92
C ALA A 247 -17.29 -1.01 -8.95
N ALA A 248 -16.04 -1.36 -9.24
CA ALA A 248 -15.69 -2.42 -10.16
C ALA A 248 -15.89 -3.81 -9.53
N ASP A 249 -16.54 -4.70 -10.25
CA ASP A 249 -16.80 -6.08 -9.78
C ASP A 249 -15.51 -6.92 -9.72
N ASP A 250 -14.44 -6.50 -10.42
CA ASP A 250 -13.14 -7.16 -10.50
C ASP A 250 -12.07 -6.55 -9.58
N ALA A 251 -12.45 -5.73 -8.62
CA ALA A 251 -11.52 -5.05 -7.71
C ALA A 251 -10.59 -6.02 -6.95
N SER A 252 -11.02 -7.26 -6.74
CA SER A 252 -10.23 -8.35 -6.14
C SER A 252 -9.49 -9.22 -7.16
N ASP A 253 -9.46 -8.82 -8.44
CA ASP A 253 -8.72 -9.58 -9.46
C ASP A 253 -7.23 -9.62 -9.07
N PRO A 254 -6.59 -10.80 -9.20
CA PRO A 254 -5.17 -10.97 -8.89
C PRO A 254 -4.21 -9.99 -9.58
N ILE A 255 -4.59 -9.35 -10.68
CA ILE A 255 -3.76 -8.34 -11.35
C ILE A 255 -3.44 -7.16 -10.42
N TYR A 256 -4.33 -6.85 -9.48
CA TYR A 256 -4.17 -5.77 -8.51
C TYR A 256 -3.44 -6.20 -7.22
N GLY A 257 -2.87 -7.41 -7.18
CA GLY A 257 -2.19 -7.94 -5.99
C GLY A 257 -0.92 -7.20 -5.56
N ASN A 258 -0.44 -6.26 -6.36
CA ASN A 258 0.65 -5.32 -6.06
C ASN A 258 0.18 -4.02 -5.37
N ILE A 259 -1.13 -3.90 -5.13
CA ILE A 259 -1.74 -2.83 -4.34
C ILE A 259 -2.02 -3.39 -2.95
N HIS A 260 -1.24 -2.94 -1.97
CA HIS A 260 -1.31 -3.38 -0.58
C HIS A 260 -2.06 -2.36 0.25
N ASN A 261 -3.27 -2.71 0.71
CA ASN A 261 -4.07 -1.89 1.60
C ASN A 261 -3.80 -2.31 3.05
N ILE A 262 -3.31 -1.42 3.88
CA ILE A 262 -3.14 -1.66 5.31
C ILE A 262 -4.37 -1.11 6.02
N VAL A 263 -5.11 -1.98 6.70
CA VAL A 263 -6.45 -1.69 7.22
C VAL A 263 -6.52 -1.99 8.72
N ASN A 264 -6.95 -1.01 9.49
CA ASN A 264 -7.36 -1.18 10.87
C ASN A 264 -8.88 -1.39 10.92
N GLU A 265 -9.34 -2.56 11.33
CA GLU A 265 -10.78 -2.85 11.43
C GLU A 265 -11.51 -2.02 12.49
N ALA A 266 -10.77 -1.41 13.42
CA ALA A 266 -11.31 -0.47 14.38
C ALA A 266 -11.52 0.94 13.81
N ASP A 267 -11.00 1.20 12.61
CA ASP A 267 -11.18 2.47 11.90
C ASP A 267 -12.43 2.43 11.02
N VAL A 268 -13.21 3.51 11.07
CA VAL A 268 -14.42 3.66 10.25
C VAL A 268 -14.12 4.16 8.83
N VAL A 269 -12.97 4.82 8.62
CA VAL A 269 -12.61 5.42 7.33
C VAL A 269 -12.45 4.39 6.22
N PRO A 270 -11.78 3.24 6.43
CA PRO A 270 -11.72 2.19 5.44
C PRO A 270 -13.08 1.59 5.03
N LYS A 271 -14.12 1.88 5.81
CA LYS A 271 -15.51 1.45 5.55
C LYS A 271 -16.38 2.55 4.97
N ALA A 272 -15.85 3.76 4.81
CA ALA A 272 -16.54 4.85 4.13
C ALA A 272 -16.74 4.51 2.64
N ALA A 273 -17.81 5.03 2.03
CA ALA A 273 -18.40 4.55 0.79
C ALA A 273 -18.81 3.07 0.93
N PRO A 274 -20.02 2.80 1.47
CA PRO A 274 -20.40 1.47 1.94
C PRO A 274 -20.35 0.39 0.85
N ALA A 275 -19.85 -0.80 1.19
CA ALA A 275 -19.89 -1.97 0.32
C ALA A 275 -21.33 -2.30 -0.14
N GLY A 276 -22.34 -1.99 0.69
CA GLY A 276 -23.75 -2.13 0.34
C GLY A 276 -24.22 -1.25 -0.83
N TRP A 277 -23.46 -0.23 -1.22
CA TRP A 277 -23.65 0.57 -2.44
C TRP A 277 -22.77 0.10 -3.60
N GLY A 278 -22.12 -1.05 -3.48
CA GLY A 278 -21.25 -1.65 -4.49
C GLY A 278 -19.81 -1.16 -4.47
N PHE A 279 -19.38 -0.43 -3.42
CA PHE A 279 -17.99 0.01 -3.32
C PHE A 279 -17.05 -1.06 -2.78
N ALA A 280 -15.82 -1.05 -3.27
CA ALA A 280 -14.71 -1.92 -2.90
C ALA A 280 -13.38 -1.14 -2.97
N ARG A 281 -12.27 -1.81 -2.73
CA ARG A 281 -10.90 -1.37 -2.98
C ARG A 281 -10.23 -2.35 -3.91
N TYR A 282 -9.35 -1.84 -4.78
CA TYR A 282 -8.45 -2.71 -5.54
C TYR A 282 -7.36 -3.29 -4.66
N GLY A 283 -6.95 -4.52 -4.95
CA GLY A 283 -5.79 -5.14 -4.34
C GLY A 283 -6.06 -6.00 -3.12
N VAL A 284 -5.07 -6.08 -2.24
CA VAL A 284 -5.05 -6.98 -1.08
C VAL A 284 -5.15 -6.18 0.21
N ASP A 285 -6.14 -6.50 1.03
CA ASP A 285 -6.27 -5.95 2.37
C ASP A 285 -5.37 -6.72 3.35
N HIS A 286 -4.44 -6.01 3.99
CA HIS A 286 -3.61 -6.49 5.09
C HIS A 286 -4.13 -5.87 6.38
N VAL A 287 -4.69 -6.71 7.24
CA VAL A 287 -5.41 -6.26 8.43
C VAL A 287 -4.47 -6.28 9.63
N VAL A 288 -4.38 -5.16 10.37
CA VAL A 288 -3.66 -5.13 11.65
C VAL A 288 -4.38 -6.01 12.70
N PRO A 289 -3.68 -6.45 13.77
CA PRO A 289 -4.28 -7.31 14.78
C PRO A 289 -5.57 -6.75 15.35
N TYR A 290 -6.55 -7.62 15.50
CA TYR A 290 -7.88 -7.30 15.97
C TYR A 290 -8.19 -8.01 17.29
N VAL A 291 -9.09 -7.44 18.07
CA VAL A 291 -9.40 -7.92 19.44
C VAL A 291 -9.79 -9.40 19.53
N THR A 292 -10.26 -10.01 18.45
CA THR A 292 -10.61 -11.43 18.38
C THR A 292 -9.42 -12.34 18.09
N ASP A 293 -8.27 -11.80 17.72
CA ASP A 293 -7.09 -12.59 17.42
C ASP A 293 -6.46 -13.13 18.70
N ALA A 294 -6.00 -14.37 18.67
CA ALA A 294 -5.48 -15.08 19.84
C ALA A 294 -4.33 -14.33 20.52
N ASP A 295 -3.47 -13.71 19.73
CA ASP A 295 -2.25 -13.01 20.18
C ASP A 295 -2.45 -11.48 20.31
N TYR A 296 -3.67 -10.97 20.10
CA TYR A 296 -3.97 -9.53 20.07
C TYR A 296 -3.39 -8.78 21.28
N THR A 297 -3.61 -9.28 22.50
CA THR A 297 -3.17 -8.58 23.71
C THR A 297 -1.66 -8.41 23.76
N ALA A 298 -0.90 -9.44 23.39
CA ALA A 298 0.57 -9.37 23.38
C ALA A 298 1.08 -8.43 22.30
N LEU A 299 0.53 -8.51 21.09
CA LEU A 299 0.90 -7.64 19.97
C LEU A 299 0.52 -6.18 20.24
N ARG A 300 -0.66 -5.95 20.82
CA ARG A 300 -1.09 -4.62 21.25
C ARG A 300 -0.16 -4.02 22.31
N ASP A 301 0.28 -4.78 23.30
CA ASP A 301 1.14 -4.27 24.37
C ASP A 301 2.54 -3.86 23.81
N GLU A 302 3.04 -4.53 22.80
CA GLU A 302 4.26 -4.10 22.10
C GLU A 302 4.00 -2.85 21.24
N MET A 303 2.90 -2.80 20.51
CA MET A 303 2.49 -1.64 19.73
C MET A 303 2.33 -0.39 20.61
N LEU A 304 1.76 -0.54 21.80
CA LEU A 304 1.62 0.56 22.76
C LEU A 304 2.94 1.17 23.17
N LYS A 305 3.98 0.36 23.39
CA LYS A 305 5.33 0.84 23.73
C LYS A 305 5.91 1.67 22.59
N GLU A 306 5.68 1.26 21.34
CA GLU A 306 6.09 2.04 20.18
C GLU A 306 5.28 3.32 20.04
N PHE A 307 3.96 3.24 20.20
CA PHE A 307 3.06 4.40 20.14
C PHE A 307 3.41 5.47 21.21
N GLU A 308 3.91 5.07 22.38
CA GLU A 308 4.38 6.00 23.40
C GLU A 308 5.59 6.83 22.98
N THR A 309 6.34 6.40 21.96
CA THR A 309 7.47 7.18 21.41
C THR A 309 7.00 8.40 20.62
N PHE A 310 5.76 8.40 20.14
CA PHE A 310 5.17 9.50 19.42
C PHE A 310 4.64 10.55 20.41
N SER A 311 5.06 11.80 20.27
CA SER A 311 4.52 12.90 21.04
C SER A 311 3.13 13.31 20.55
N VAL A 312 2.19 12.39 20.61
CA VAL A 312 0.78 12.68 20.27
C VAL A 312 0.15 13.61 21.29
N ALA A 313 0.73 13.67 22.49
CA ALA A 313 0.34 14.55 23.57
C ALA A 313 1.08 15.89 23.45
N GLY A 314 0.54 16.80 22.67
CA GLY A 314 0.84 18.23 22.81
C GLY A 314 0.40 18.75 24.19
N PRO A 315 0.30 20.08 24.39
CA PRO A 315 -0.13 20.68 25.64
C PRO A 315 -1.50 20.19 26.15
N TYR A 316 -2.18 19.39 25.36
CA TYR A 316 -3.45 18.73 25.66
C TYR A 316 -3.18 17.23 25.88
N GLN A 317 -2.51 16.89 26.98
CA GLN A 317 -2.45 15.50 27.44
C GLN A 317 -3.87 15.00 27.68
N ILE A 318 -4.42 14.33 26.69
CA ILE A 318 -5.61 13.54 26.86
C ILE A 318 -5.13 12.22 27.47
N ASP A 319 -4.89 12.20 28.79
CA ASP A 319 -4.47 10.97 29.48
C ASP A 319 -5.43 9.80 29.23
N ASN A 320 -6.71 10.11 29.01
CA ASN A 320 -7.74 9.16 28.62
C ASN A 320 -7.66 8.74 27.13
N PHE A 321 -6.98 9.50 26.28
CA PHE A 321 -6.89 9.22 24.85
C PHE A 321 -6.18 7.90 24.58
N ARG A 322 -5.02 7.65 25.20
CA ARG A 322 -4.28 6.39 25.07
C ARG A 322 -5.09 5.18 25.52
N MET A 323 -5.82 5.31 26.63
CA MET A 323 -6.64 4.22 27.16
C MET A 323 -7.89 3.97 26.30
N VAL A 324 -8.53 5.02 25.84
CA VAL A 324 -9.75 4.94 25.03
C VAL A 324 -9.43 4.47 23.61
N SER A 325 -8.35 4.95 23.00
CA SER A 325 -7.97 4.58 21.64
C SER A 325 -7.60 3.10 21.47
N LEU A 326 -7.30 2.42 22.56
CA LEU A 326 -6.75 1.06 22.51
C LEU A 326 -7.58 0.03 23.27
N ASP A 327 -8.51 0.47 24.09
CA ASP A 327 -9.48 -0.43 24.74
C ASP A 327 -10.72 -0.60 23.84
N LEU A 328 -10.46 -1.17 22.68
CA LEU A 328 -11.49 -1.48 21.68
C LEU A 328 -12.48 -2.55 22.17
N THR A 329 -12.17 -3.23 23.30
CA THR A 329 -13.07 -4.22 23.91
C THR A 329 -14.34 -3.59 24.48
N LYS A 330 -14.37 -2.28 24.70
CA LYS A 330 -15.55 -1.55 25.17
C LYS A 330 -16.53 -1.19 24.06
N LEU A 331 -16.10 -1.23 22.81
CA LEU A 331 -16.98 -1.06 21.67
C LEU A 331 -17.75 -2.35 21.41
N GLY A 332 -19.03 -2.28 21.20
CA GLY A 332 -19.86 -3.43 20.86
C GLY A 332 -20.43 -4.21 22.05
N THR A 333 -20.13 -3.83 23.29
CA THR A 333 -20.79 -4.39 24.46
C THR A 333 -22.03 -3.61 24.91
N GLY A 334 -22.47 -2.62 24.09
CA GLY A 334 -23.69 -1.86 24.35
C GLY A 334 -24.92 -2.75 24.41
N SER A 335 -25.80 -2.49 25.37
CA SER A 335 -27.04 -3.26 25.58
C SER A 335 -27.99 -3.25 24.37
N ALA A 336 -27.81 -2.34 23.49
CA ALA A 336 -28.62 -2.05 22.33
C ALA A 336 -28.50 -3.04 21.17
N LEU A 337 -27.36 -3.68 21.03
CA LEU A 337 -27.12 -4.68 19.99
C LEU A 337 -27.60 -6.09 20.41
N ARG A 338 -28.36 -6.18 21.52
CA ARG A 338 -28.78 -7.43 22.16
C ARG A 338 -30.21 -7.87 21.85
N GLU A 339 -30.80 -7.48 20.76
CA GLU A 339 -32.14 -8.01 20.43
C GLU A 339 -32.16 -9.54 20.28
N THR A 340 -31.03 -10.17 20.00
CA THR A 340 -30.89 -11.62 19.85
C THR A 340 -30.13 -12.33 20.96
N GLY A 341 -29.55 -11.60 21.93
CA GLY A 341 -28.70 -12.18 22.98
C GLY A 341 -27.30 -12.60 22.49
N GLU A 342 -26.93 -12.34 21.25
CA GLU A 342 -25.63 -12.56 20.67
C GLU A 342 -24.73 -11.34 20.90
N GLN A 343 -23.44 -11.58 21.17
CA GLN A 343 -22.44 -10.51 21.25
C GLN A 343 -22.05 -10.13 19.82
N VAL A 344 -22.34 -8.89 19.42
CA VAL A 344 -21.90 -8.34 18.15
C VAL A 344 -20.41 -8.05 18.25
N THR A 345 -19.65 -8.50 17.26
CA THR A 345 -18.22 -8.18 17.17
C THR A 345 -18.04 -6.70 16.89
N GLN A 346 -16.88 -6.17 17.20
CA GLN A 346 -16.55 -4.78 16.92
C GLN A 346 -16.62 -4.47 15.42
N ARG A 347 -16.21 -5.41 14.58
CA ARG A 347 -16.33 -5.31 13.12
C ARG A 347 -17.78 -5.14 12.69
N GLU A 348 -18.66 -6.02 13.15
CA GLU A 348 -20.09 -5.94 12.87
C GLU A 348 -20.70 -4.62 13.37
N PHE A 349 -20.23 -4.11 14.52
CA PHE A 349 -20.66 -2.81 15.02
C PHE A 349 -20.31 -1.67 14.05
N TYR A 350 -19.09 -1.63 13.50
CA TYR A 350 -18.71 -0.59 12.54
C TYR A 350 -19.43 -0.73 11.21
N ASP A 351 -19.65 -1.95 10.73
CA ASP A 351 -20.45 -2.19 9.53
C ASP A 351 -21.89 -1.72 9.72
N MET A 352 -22.48 -2.03 10.87
CA MET A 352 -23.83 -1.56 11.23
C MET A 352 -23.87 -0.03 11.39
N LEU A 353 -22.83 0.58 11.98
CA LEU A 353 -22.76 2.03 12.18
C LEU A 353 -22.72 2.77 10.83
N ILE A 354 -21.86 2.36 9.92
CA ILE A 354 -21.77 2.97 8.59
C ILE A 354 -23.04 2.73 7.79
N ASP A 355 -23.57 1.51 7.82
CA ASP A 355 -24.85 1.18 7.18
C ASP A 355 -26.00 2.03 7.71
N ALA A 356 -26.09 2.21 9.01
CA ALA A 356 -27.14 3.01 9.62
C ALA A 356 -26.95 4.51 9.35
N LEU A 357 -25.72 5.03 9.46
CA LEU A 357 -25.45 6.43 9.19
C LEU A 357 -25.75 6.83 7.74
N LEU A 358 -25.35 5.99 6.78
CA LEU A 358 -25.48 6.34 5.37
C LEU A 358 -26.73 5.76 4.74
N ARG A 359 -27.04 4.46 4.95
CA ARG A 359 -28.19 3.81 4.29
C ARG A 359 -29.54 4.13 4.92
N ASP A 360 -29.60 4.40 6.22
CA ASP A 360 -30.87 4.83 6.85
C ASP A 360 -31.23 6.28 6.52
N LEU A 361 -30.21 7.13 6.29
CA LEU A 361 -30.41 8.49 5.82
C LEU A 361 -30.64 8.57 4.30
N ALA A 362 -29.98 7.70 3.54
CA ALA A 362 -30.10 7.54 2.10
C ALA A 362 -30.05 6.05 1.73
N PRO A 363 -31.19 5.37 1.56
CA PRO A 363 -31.26 3.92 1.36
C PRO A 363 -30.51 3.41 0.12
N THR A 364 -30.42 4.22 -0.91
CA THR A 364 -29.69 3.91 -2.13
C THR A 364 -28.63 4.98 -2.39
N ARG A 365 -27.68 4.64 -3.25
CA ARG A 365 -26.65 5.57 -3.72
C ARG A 365 -27.27 6.80 -4.43
N ALA A 366 -28.34 6.59 -5.20
CA ALA A 366 -29.08 7.69 -5.85
C ALA A 366 -29.74 8.61 -4.83
N ASP A 367 -30.38 8.05 -3.79
CA ASP A 367 -30.97 8.84 -2.70
C ASP A 367 -29.91 9.65 -1.95
N TYR A 368 -28.69 9.11 -1.81
CA TYR A 368 -27.57 9.83 -1.22
C TYR A 368 -27.18 11.03 -2.06
N VAL A 369 -26.97 10.82 -3.36
CA VAL A 369 -26.58 11.89 -4.29
C VAL A 369 -27.64 12.98 -4.36
N GLU A 370 -28.92 12.61 -4.36
CA GLU A 370 -30.03 13.56 -4.49
C GLU A 370 -30.33 14.34 -3.21
N ASN A 371 -30.25 13.68 -2.02
CA ASN A 371 -30.87 14.18 -0.81
C ASN A 371 -29.91 14.45 0.37
N LEU A 372 -28.66 14.00 0.32
CA LEU A 372 -27.74 14.07 1.46
C LEU A 372 -26.35 14.60 1.10
N GLN A 373 -25.88 14.37 -0.10
CA GLN A 373 -24.50 14.65 -0.51
C GLN A 373 -24.12 16.11 -0.36
N ASP A 374 -24.96 17.01 -0.88
CA ASP A 374 -24.69 18.46 -0.83
C ASP A 374 -24.67 18.98 0.61
N ASP A 375 -25.58 18.51 1.46
CA ASP A 375 -25.61 18.87 2.88
C ASP A 375 -24.31 18.43 3.61
N LEU A 376 -23.80 17.24 3.32
CA LEU A 376 -22.55 16.74 3.90
C LEU A 376 -21.32 17.48 3.37
N ILE A 377 -21.29 17.78 2.07
CA ILE A 377 -20.20 18.56 1.44
C ILE A 377 -20.17 19.97 2.04
N GLU A 378 -21.33 20.63 2.17
CA GLU A 378 -21.44 21.96 2.77
C GLU A 378 -21.03 21.94 4.25
N LEU A 379 -21.53 20.99 5.04
CA LEU A 379 -21.18 20.83 6.44
C LEU A 379 -19.67 20.62 6.63
N THR A 380 -19.09 19.69 5.88
CA THR A 380 -17.66 19.38 6.01
C THR A 380 -16.78 20.51 5.46
N THR A 381 -17.17 21.16 4.37
CA THR A 381 -16.48 22.35 3.87
C THR A 381 -16.52 23.48 4.89
N THR A 382 -17.64 23.67 5.57
CA THR A 382 -17.77 24.66 6.65
C THR A 382 -16.93 24.27 7.86
N LEU A 383 -16.96 23.00 8.30
CA LEU A 383 -16.19 22.52 9.46
C LEU A 383 -14.69 22.53 9.22
N PHE A 384 -14.23 22.19 8.02
CA PHE A 384 -12.82 21.97 7.70
C PHE A 384 -12.24 22.98 6.69
N GLY A 385 -13.06 23.87 6.14
CA GLY A 385 -12.65 24.82 5.10
C GLY A 385 -11.95 26.07 5.60
N PHE A 386 -11.70 26.21 6.90
CA PHE A 386 -11.11 27.41 7.48
C PHE A 386 -9.59 27.29 7.64
N ASP A 387 -8.89 28.39 7.29
CA ASP A 387 -7.48 28.53 7.58
C ASP A 387 -7.23 28.72 9.06
N GLY A 388 -6.26 28.06 9.56
CA GLY A 388 -5.66 28.44 10.82
C GLY A 388 -5.78 27.45 11.91
N GLY A 389 -5.29 26.31 11.73
CA GLY A 389 -4.95 25.52 12.85
C GLY A 389 -5.60 24.16 12.88
N SER A 390 -5.43 23.54 13.80
CA SER A 390 -5.63 22.19 14.21
C SER A 390 -7.10 21.81 14.25
N MET A 391 -7.79 21.86 13.13
CA MET A 391 -9.18 21.40 13.07
C MET A 391 -9.31 19.97 13.56
N GLY A 392 -8.34 19.11 13.24
CA GLY A 392 -8.30 17.74 13.76
C GLY A 392 -8.31 17.71 15.29
N ALA A 393 -7.51 18.55 15.94
CA ALA A 393 -7.50 18.66 17.39
C ALA A 393 -8.80 19.26 17.94
N ALA A 394 -9.36 20.29 17.29
CA ALA A 394 -10.67 20.84 17.67
C ALA A 394 -11.76 19.76 17.60
N MET A 395 -11.77 18.95 16.56
CA MET A 395 -12.75 17.86 16.40
C MET A 395 -12.58 16.77 17.46
N LEU A 396 -11.35 16.45 17.86
CA LEU A 396 -11.10 15.49 18.94
C LEU A 396 -11.52 16.05 20.31
N LEU A 397 -11.22 17.31 20.58
CA LEU A 397 -11.72 17.99 21.80
C LEU A 397 -13.25 18.03 21.80
N PHE A 398 -13.88 18.34 20.66
CA PHE A 398 -15.32 18.29 20.50
C PHE A 398 -15.87 16.88 20.74
N ALA A 399 -15.28 15.86 20.12
CA ALA A 399 -15.67 14.47 20.33
C ALA A 399 -15.52 14.05 21.79
N GLY A 400 -14.46 14.49 22.47
CA GLY A 400 -14.27 14.28 23.91
C GLY A 400 -15.38 14.91 24.75
N LYS A 401 -15.77 16.16 24.44
CA LYS A 401 -16.88 16.83 25.12
C LYS A 401 -18.23 16.14 24.83
N VAL A 402 -18.46 15.68 23.60
CA VAL A 402 -19.65 14.90 23.24
C VAL A 402 -19.69 13.59 24.04
N SER A 403 -18.60 12.83 24.07
CA SER A 403 -18.51 11.57 24.82
C SER A 403 -18.73 11.76 26.33
N GLN A 404 -18.10 12.76 26.92
CA GLN A 404 -18.25 13.07 28.35
C GLN A 404 -19.67 13.50 28.73
N ASN A 405 -20.43 14.06 27.80
CA ASN A 405 -21.77 14.60 28.02
C ASN A 405 -22.85 13.85 27.21
N ALA A 406 -22.56 12.61 26.80
CA ALA A 406 -23.43 11.81 25.93
C ALA A 406 -24.84 11.65 26.51
N GLU A 407 -24.98 11.35 27.81
CA GLU A 407 -26.27 11.23 28.50
C GLU A 407 -27.09 12.53 28.40
N THR A 408 -26.46 13.68 28.62
CA THR A 408 -27.14 15.00 28.54
C THR A 408 -27.62 15.30 27.11
N LEU A 409 -26.81 14.92 26.10
CA LEU A 409 -27.18 15.08 24.69
C LEU A 409 -28.32 14.15 24.32
N LEU A 410 -28.29 12.89 24.76
CA LEU A 410 -29.35 11.90 24.53
C LEU A 410 -30.66 12.29 25.21
N ASP A 411 -30.60 12.76 26.45
CA ASP A 411 -31.77 13.27 27.16
C ASP A 411 -32.39 14.45 26.41
N SER A 412 -31.59 15.29 25.77
CA SER A 412 -32.08 16.38 24.95
C SER A 412 -32.82 15.93 23.68
N LEU A 413 -32.59 14.71 23.19
CA LEU A 413 -33.33 14.09 22.08
C LEU A 413 -34.65 13.46 22.50
N THR A 414 -34.72 12.94 23.72
CA THR A 414 -35.93 12.23 24.23
C THR A 414 -37.02 13.16 24.67
N ILE A 415 -36.70 14.40 24.99
CA ILE A 415 -37.69 15.41 25.38
C ILE A 415 -38.29 16.00 24.09
N SER A 416 -39.54 15.64 23.79
CA SER A 416 -40.35 16.28 22.72
C SER A 416 -40.20 17.78 22.77
N GLY A 417 -39.61 18.39 21.78
CA GLY A 417 -39.36 19.83 21.74
C GLY A 417 -37.97 20.30 22.17
N ALA A 418 -37.07 19.41 22.64
CA ALA A 418 -35.68 19.82 22.92
C ALA A 418 -34.96 20.26 21.64
N ILE A 419 -35.26 19.63 20.51
CA ILE A 419 -34.80 20.09 19.20
C ILE A 419 -35.51 21.38 18.81
N GLU A 420 -36.82 21.45 18.97
CA GLU A 420 -37.62 22.67 18.73
C GLU A 420 -37.21 23.81 19.66
N ASN A 421 -36.87 23.52 20.93
CA ASN A 421 -36.34 24.50 21.89
C ASN A 421 -34.87 24.81 21.71
N GLY A 422 -34.16 24.11 20.80
CA GLY A 422 -32.75 24.34 20.48
C GLY A 422 -31.79 23.95 21.59
N THR A 423 -32.14 23.06 22.52
CA THR A 423 -31.26 22.64 23.63
C THR A 423 -30.04 21.88 23.08
N MET A 424 -30.21 20.93 22.18
CA MET A 424 -29.11 20.23 21.54
C MET A 424 -28.21 21.18 20.75
N VAL A 425 -28.79 22.06 19.95
CA VAL A 425 -28.04 23.07 19.19
C VAL A 425 -27.17 23.92 20.13
N LYS A 426 -27.70 24.38 21.25
CA LYS A 426 -26.94 25.18 22.22
C LYS A 426 -25.81 24.41 22.90
N LEU A 427 -25.99 23.10 23.14
CA LEU A 427 -24.96 22.25 23.72
C LEU A 427 -23.85 22.02 22.69
N LEU A 428 -24.20 21.66 21.46
CA LEU A 428 -23.22 21.46 20.37
C LEU A 428 -22.51 22.75 19.99
N GLU A 429 -23.22 23.89 19.93
CA GLU A 429 -22.65 25.23 19.71
C GLU A 429 -21.60 25.55 20.78
N ARG A 430 -21.91 25.29 22.04
CA ARG A 430 -20.96 25.50 23.14
C ARG A 430 -19.75 24.59 23.02
N TYR A 431 -19.95 23.31 22.78
CA TYR A 431 -18.83 22.34 22.68
C TYR A 431 -17.95 22.65 21.48
N LEU A 432 -18.51 23.00 20.33
CA LEU A 432 -17.75 23.42 19.15
C LEU A 432 -16.93 24.67 19.45
N PHE A 433 -17.58 25.72 20.01
CA PHE A 433 -16.91 26.97 20.31
C PHE A 433 -15.76 26.80 21.31
N GLU A 434 -15.99 26.06 22.39
CA GLU A 434 -14.95 25.74 23.38
C GLU A 434 -13.78 24.94 22.73
N SER A 435 -14.09 23.95 21.91
CA SER A 435 -13.08 23.10 21.27
C SER A 435 -12.25 23.86 20.24
N LEU A 436 -12.87 24.72 19.44
CA LEU A 436 -12.17 25.59 18.49
C LEU A 436 -11.20 26.53 19.22
N ASN A 437 -11.67 27.17 20.31
CA ASN A 437 -10.83 28.07 21.09
C ASN A 437 -9.66 27.33 21.77
N GLU A 438 -9.93 26.17 22.40
CA GLU A 438 -8.91 25.37 23.07
C GLU A 438 -7.86 24.86 22.08
N ALA A 439 -8.27 24.54 20.85
CA ALA A 439 -7.36 24.12 19.78
C ALA A 439 -6.63 25.31 19.14
N GLY A 440 -6.93 26.55 19.50
CA GLY A 440 -6.34 27.73 18.90
C GLY A 440 -6.82 28.02 17.48
N VAL A 441 -7.95 27.42 17.08
CA VAL A 441 -8.56 27.65 15.76
C VAL A 441 -9.28 28.98 15.77
N ASN A 442 -8.78 29.92 14.96
CA ASN A 442 -9.32 31.27 14.84
C ASN A 442 -10.04 31.45 13.50
N GLY A 443 -10.96 32.40 13.43
CA GLY A 443 -11.62 32.78 12.18
C GLY A 443 -13.09 32.39 12.11
N TYR A 444 -13.64 31.73 13.13
CA TYR A 444 -15.09 31.48 13.24
C TYR A 444 -15.78 32.58 14.01
N ASP A 445 -16.87 33.10 13.47
CA ASP A 445 -17.79 33.90 14.22
C ASP A 445 -18.88 33.04 14.88
N ALA A 446 -19.60 33.65 15.83
CA ALA A 446 -20.64 32.94 16.58
C ALA A 446 -21.79 32.43 15.69
N GLN A 447 -22.04 33.08 14.56
CA GLN A 447 -23.08 32.65 13.63
C GLN A 447 -22.68 31.40 12.90
N GLN A 448 -21.43 31.31 12.40
CA GLN A 448 -20.89 30.13 11.73
C GLN A 448 -20.87 28.91 12.66
N VAL A 449 -20.40 29.06 13.91
CA VAL A 449 -20.45 28.01 14.92
C VAL A 449 -21.87 27.50 15.17
N ARG A 450 -22.83 28.43 15.20
CA ARG A 450 -24.24 28.09 15.38
C ARG A 450 -24.81 27.34 14.17
N GLU A 451 -24.48 27.75 12.96
CA GLU A 451 -24.89 27.04 11.72
C GLU A 451 -24.37 25.63 11.69
N MET A 452 -23.10 25.43 12.04
CA MET A 452 -22.51 24.09 12.20
C MET A 452 -23.25 23.24 13.25
N ALA A 453 -23.55 23.84 14.41
CA ALA A 453 -24.27 23.15 15.47
C ALA A 453 -25.70 22.77 15.06
N VAL A 454 -26.39 23.62 14.28
CA VAL A 454 -27.71 23.31 13.71
C VAL A 454 -27.65 22.13 12.75
N SER A 455 -26.68 22.13 11.83
CA SER A 455 -26.50 21.04 10.86
C SER A 455 -26.18 19.71 11.55
N LEU A 456 -25.24 19.73 12.51
CA LEU A 456 -24.90 18.55 13.32
C LEU A 456 -26.10 18.05 14.13
N ALA A 457 -26.84 18.94 14.79
CA ALA A 457 -28.04 18.56 15.54
C ALA A 457 -29.09 17.91 14.64
N GLY A 458 -29.27 18.42 13.43
CA GLY A 458 -30.19 17.88 12.43
C GLY A 458 -29.81 16.45 12.00
N LEU A 459 -28.53 16.21 11.71
CA LEU A 459 -28.02 14.89 11.35
C LEU A 459 -28.13 13.91 12.52
N VAL A 460 -27.69 14.30 13.71
CA VAL A 460 -27.78 13.45 14.92
C VAL A 460 -29.22 13.10 15.22
N ALA A 461 -30.15 14.04 15.11
CA ALA A 461 -31.56 13.79 15.35
C ALA A 461 -32.17 12.82 14.33
N LYS A 462 -31.88 12.99 13.04
CA LYS A 462 -32.36 12.07 11.99
C LYS A 462 -31.87 10.65 12.24
N PHE A 463 -30.59 10.50 12.61
CA PHE A 463 -29.97 9.23 12.91
C PHE A 463 -30.51 8.60 14.20
N ALA A 464 -30.53 9.35 15.31
CA ALA A 464 -30.92 8.87 16.62
C ALA A 464 -32.41 8.48 16.73
N VAL A 465 -33.30 9.12 15.96
CA VAL A 465 -34.72 8.72 15.92
C VAL A 465 -34.90 7.31 15.36
N LYS A 466 -34.06 6.92 14.38
CA LYS A 466 -34.12 5.59 13.78
C LYS A 466 -33.29 4.56 14.55
N ASN A 467 -32.17 4.97 15.13
CA ASN A 467 -31.17 4.12 15.76
C ASN A 467 -30.74 4.66 17.14
N PRO A 468 -31.65 4.76 18.12
CA PRO A 468 -31.34 5.44 19.39
C PRO A 468 -30.18 4.82 20.15
N ASP A 469 -30.12 3.50 20.16
CA ASP A 469 -29.08 2.75 20.88
C ASP A 469 -27.72 2.83 20.18
N LEU A 470 -27.70 2.80 18.85
CA LEU A 470 -26.47 2.95 18.06
C LEU A 470 -25.94 4.38 18.16
N ALA A 471 -26.84 5.38 18.19
CA ALA A 471 -26.46 6.78 18.42
C ALA A 471 -25.87 6.98 19.81
N ALA A 472 -26.44 6.35 20.84
CA ALA A 472 -25.89 6.39 22.19
C ALA A 472 -24.49 5.75 22.25
N THR A 473 -24.32 4.59 21.66
CA THR A 473 -23.02 3.88 21.59
C THR A 473 -21.99 4.70 20.82
N LEU A 474 -22.36 5.31 19.69
CA LEU A 474 -21.51 6.21 18.91
C LEU A 474 -21.05 7.40 19.76
N MET A 475 -21.97 8.10 20.41
CA MET A 475 -21.64 9.30 21.20
C MET A 475 -20.68 8.97 22.34
N VAL A 476 -20.91 7.88 23.07
CA VAL A 476 -20.05 7.44 24.19
C VAL A 476 -18.64 7.07 23.70
N ASN A 477 -18.52 6.49 22.54
CA ASN A 477 -17.25 5.97 22.01
C ASN A 477 -16.65 6.82 20.90
N LEU A 478 -17.14 8.04 20.67
CA LEU A 478 -16.72 8.85 19.54
C LEU A 478 -15.21 9.11 19.49
N MET A 479 -14.58 9.32 20.66
CA MET A 479 -13.13 9.49 20.76
C MET A 479 -12.35 8.24 20.32
N THR A 480 -12.79 7.05 20.74
CA THR A 480 -12.16 5.79 20.36
C THR A 480 -12.24 5.57 18.86
N ILE A 481 -13.39 5.87 18.27
CA ILE A 481 -13.66 5.72 16.83
C ILE A 481 -12.72 6.62 16.03
N LEU A 482 -12.61 7.90 16.40
CA LEU A 482 -11.77 8.86 15.69
C LEU A 482 -10.27 8.57 15.83
N SER A 483 -9.84 8.10 17.01
CA SER A 483 -8.43 7.84 17.28
C SER A 483 -7.91 6.58 16.58
N ALA A 484 -8.77 5.66 16.18
CA ALA A 484 -8.39 4.50 15.40
C ALA A 484 -7.79 4.89 14.02
N HIS A 485 -8.11 6.11 13.54
CA HIS A 485 -7.60 6.68 12.29
C HIS A 485 -6.35 7.53 12.48
N PHE A 486 -5.45 7.19 13.42
CA PHE A 486 -4.22 7.94 13.62
C PHE A 486 -3.04 7.31 12.87
N PRO A 487 -2.31 8.10 12.07
CA PRO A 487 -1.13 7.61 11.34
C PRO A 487 -0.05 7.07 12.28
N GLU A 488 0.13 7.67 13.46
CA GLU A 488 1.07 7.19 14.47
C GLU A 488 0.69 5.80 14.98
N LEU A 489 -0.61 5.51 15.10
CA LEU A 489 -1.11 4.20 15.48
C LEU A 489 -0.81 3.16 14.39
N CYS A 490 -1.07 3.50 13.14
CA CYS A 490 -0.79 2.66 11.99
C CYS A 490 0.72 2.34 11.89
N LEU A 491 1.58 3.35 11.99
CA LEU A 491 3.04 3.14 11.96
C LEU A 491 3.53 2.30 13.15
N SER A 492 2.94 2.48 14.34
CA SER A 492 3.29 1.68 15.52
C SER A 492 2.97 0.19 15.31
N TRP A 493 1.82 -0.13 14.73
CA TRP A 493 1.50 -1.50 14.34
C TRP A 493 2.52 -2.04 13.34
N LEU A 494 2.79 -1.33 12.27
CA LEU A 494 3.73 -1.76 11.24
C LEU A 494 5.12 -2.06 11.79
N ARG A 495 5.64 -1.23 12.71
CA ARG A 495 6.98 -1.40 13.28
C ARG A 495 7.08 -2.60 14.20
N THR A 496 6.04 -2.91 14.93
CA THR A 496 6.07 -3.92 16.01
C THR A 496 5.59 -5.30 15.58
N LEU A 497 4.78 -5.41 14.54
CA LEU A 497 4.31 -6.72 14.05
C LEU A 497 5.46 -7.62 13.61
N PRO A 498 5.34 -8.96 13.73
CA PRO A 498 6.27 -9.91 13.14
C PRO A 498 6.42 -9.69 11.62
N GLU A 499 7.59 -10.05 11.08
CA GLU A 499 7.93 -9.83 9.65
C GLU A 499 6.91 -10.44 8.70
N ASP A 500 6.43 -11.63 9.02
CA ASP A 500 5.52 -12.43 8.21
C ASP A 500 4.03 -12.23 8.54
N TYR A 501 3.68 -11.41 9.54
CA TYR A 501 2.30 -11.29 10.01
C TYR A 501 1.34 -10.88 8.89
N MET A 502 1.60 -9.76 8.22
CA MET A 502 0.77 -9.28 7.12
C MET A 502 1.06 -10.02 5.81
N ALA A 503 2.30 -10.47 5.59
CA ALA A 503 2.65 -11.25 4.41
C ALA A 503 1.88 -12.59 4.36
N SER A 504 1.59 -13.19 5.51
CA SER A 504 0.80 -14.44 5.59
C SER A 504 -0.68 -14.25 5.25
N GLN A 505 -1.18 -13.01 5.28
CA GLN A 505 -2.56 -12.69 4.89
C GLN A 505 -2.72 -12.56 3.37
N GLN A 506 -1.63 -12.36 2.65
CA GLN A 506 -1.63 -12.38 1.20
C GLN A 506 -1.76 -13.84 0.72
N THR A 507 -2.97 -14.27 0.48
CA THR A 507 -3.17 -15.48 -0.32
C THR A 507 -3.03 -15.05 -1.78
N TYR A 508 -1.97 -15.48 -2.44
CA TYR A 508 -2.01 -15.62 -3.88
C TYR A 508 -3.17 -16.59 -4.13
N ALA A 509 -4.33 -16.07 -4.47
CA ALA A 509 -5.45 -16.92 -4.79
C ALA A 509 -4.95 -17.81 -5.93
N CYS A 510 -4.82 -19.10 -5.67
CA CYS A 510 -4.77 -20.09 -6.75
C CYS A 510 -6.06 -19.85 -7.50
N SER A 511 -5.97 -19.16 -8.58
CA SER A 511 -7.09 -18.45 -9.19
C SER A 511 -8.17 -19.39 -9.71
N GLY A 512 -7.94 -20.70 -9.69
CA GLY A 512 -8.80 -21.60 -10.44
C GLY A 512 -8.96 -21.18 -11.91
N ALA A 513 -8.09 -20.24 -12.37
CA ALA A 513 -8.11 -19.68 -13.71
C ALA A 513 -7.90 -20.77 -14.77
N TYR A 514 -7.25 -21.85 -14.37
CA TYR A 514 -6.95 -22.94 -15.28
C TYR A 514 -7.48 -24.28 -14.76
N ALA A 515 -8.29 -24.93 -15.57
CA ALA A 515 -8.91 -26.21 -15.24
C ALA A 515 -7.88 -27.36 -15.05
N ASP A 516 -6.66 -27.21 -15.58
CA ASP A 516 -5.57 -28.17 -15.53
C ASP A 516 -4.49 -27.84 -14.47
N VAL A 517 -4.72 -26.83 -13.62
CA VAL A 517 -3.87 -26.48 -12.48
C VAL A 517 -4.61 -26.80 -11.19
N ALA A 518 -4.22 -27.91 -10.55
CA ALA A 518 -4.78 -28.27 -9.25
C ALA A 518 -4.22 -27.32 -8.16
N ALA A 519 -5.07 -26.90 -7.23
CA ALA A 519 -4.70 -25.93 -6.20
C ALA A 519 -3.55 -26.40 -5.28
N ASP A 520 -3.38 -27.72 -5.11
CA ASP A 520 -2.34 -28.35 -4.33
C ASP A 520 -1.10 -28.77 -5.17
N ALA A 521 -1.09 -28.45 -6.48
CA ALA A 521 0.06 -28.73 -7.33
C ALA A 521 1.25 -27.85 -6.91
N TRP A 522 2.46 -28.42 -6.89
CA TRP A 522 3.70 -27.72 -6.53
C TRP A 522 3.94 -26.44 -7.36
N TYR A 523 3.40 -26.40 -8.56
CA TYR A 523 3.56 -25.29 -9.50
C TYR A 523 2.39 -24.29 -9.48
N ALA A 524 1.32 -24.55 -8.74
CA ALA A 524 0.12 -23.72 -8.79
C ALA A 524 0.44 -22.25 -8.51
N GLN A 525 1.16 -21.96 -7.43
CA GLN A 525 1.59 -20.60 -7.08
C GLN A 525 2.44 -19.90 -8.16
N TYR A 526 3.27 -20.67 -8.89
CA TYR A 526 4.12 -20.12 -9.96
C TYR A 526 3.33 -19.86 -11.24
N ALA A 527 2.37 -20.74 -11.55
CA ALA A 527 1.46 -20.53 -12.67
C ALA A 527 0.59 -19.29 -12.44
N ASP A 528 0.07 -19.12 -11.23
CA ASP A 528 -0.71 -17.94 -10.85
C ASP A 528 0.14 -16.67 -10.92
N TYR A 529 1.31 -16.65 -10.29
CA TYR A 529 2.23 -15.53 -10.32
C TYR A 529 2.54 -15.04 -11.73
N THR A 530 2.93 -15.97 -12.62
CA THR A 530 3.31 -15.62 -13.99
C THR A 530 2.11 -15.24 -14.86
N THR A 531 0.91 -15.73 -14.54
CA THR A 531 -0.32 -15.37 -15.24
C THR A 531 -0.79 -13.98 -14.83
N VAL A 532 -0.86 -13.73 -13.54
CA VAL A 532 -1.26 -12.44 -12.98
C VAL A 532 -0.32 -11.33 -13.45
N GLY A 533 0.98 -11.56 -13.41
CA GLY A 533 1.97 -10.61 -13.95
C GLY A 533 2.00 -10.51 -15.49
N GLY A 534 1.09 -11.17 -16.20
CA GLY A 534 1.03 -11.11 -17.67
C GLY A 534 2.22 -11.79 -18.38
N LEU A 535 3.10 -12.48 -17.64
CA LEU A 535 4.31 -13.09 -18.20
C LEU A 535 3.99 -14.33 -19.01
N MET A 536 3.13 -15.20 -18.48
CA MET A 536 2.73 -16.44 -19.11
C MET A 536 1.21 -16.53 -19.21
N ASN A 537 0.68 -16.57 -20.41
CA ASN A 537 -0.74 -16.77 -20.66
C ASN A 537 -1.07 -18.26 -20.79
N GLY A 538 -2.34 -18.62 -20.61
CA GLY A 538 -2.84 -19.95 -20.94
C GLY A 538 -2.70 -20.27 -22.43
N VAL A 539 -2.82 -21.57 -22.75
CA VAL A 539 -2.73 -22.08 -24.13
C VAL A 539 -4.09 -22.06 -24.85
N GLY A 540 -5.13 -21.53 -24.19
CA GLY A 540 -6.51 -21.56 -24.67
C GLY A 540 -7.34 -22.65 -23.99
N GLY A 541 -8.67 -22.58 -24.12
CA GLY A 541 -9.59 -23.54 -23.53
C GLY A 541 -9.61 -23.55 -21.98
N GLY A 542 -9.12 -22.50 -21.32
CA GLY A 542 -9.02 -22.46 -19.86
C GLY A 542 -7.89 -23.35 -19.31
N CYS A 543 -6.83 -23.60 -20.08
CA CYS A 543 -5.70 -24.44 -19.69
C CYS A 543 -4.39 -23.66 -19.66
N PHE A 544 -3.57 -23.93 -18.65
CA PHE A 544 -2.18 -23.46 -18.53
C PHE A 544 -1.18 -24.39 -19.24
N ALA A 545 -1.50 -25.67 -19.36
CA ALA A 545 -0.67 -26.74 -19.89
C ALA A 545 0.68 -26.89 -19.14
N PRO A 546 0.68 -27.16 -17.82
CA PRO A 546 1.88 -27.14 -16.97
C PRO A 546 2.96 -28.12 -17.42
N GLU A 547 2.58 -29.26 -17.94
CA GLU A 547 3.50 -30.33 -18.37
C GLU A 547 4.00 -30.20 -19.83
N GLU A 548 3.43 -29.26 -20.59
CA GLU A 548 3.89 -29.00 -21.95
C GLU A 548 5.31 -28.43 -21.98
N PRO A 549 6.17 -28.91 -22.88
CA PRO A 549 7.51 -28.37 -23.02
C PRO A 549 7.52 -26.91 -23.44
N MET A 550 8.35 -26.12 -22.79
CA MET A 550 8.60 -24.73 -23.18
C MET A 550 9.50 -24.69 -24.43
N THR A 551 9.17 -23.87 -25.41
CA THR A 551 10.05 -23.65 -26.58
C THR A 551 10.93 -22.40 -26.36
N ARG A 552 12.01 -22.32 -27.16
CA ARG A 552 12.93 -21.19 -27.11
C ARG A 552 12.24 -19.87 -27.45
N ALA A 553 11.32 -19.88 -28.43
CA ALA A 553 10.54 -18.70 -28.79
C ALA A 553 9.54 -18.29 -27.69
N MET A 554 8.91 -19.26 -27.03
CA MET A 554 8.03 -18.98 -25.90
C MET A 554 8.78 -18.27 -24.77
N PHE A 555 9.99 -18.76 -24.45
CA PHE A 555 10.76 -18.16 -23.36
C PHE A 555 11.29 -16.76 -23.71
N ALA A 556 11.73 -16.55 -24.97
CA ALA A 556 12.07 -15.22 -25.44
C ALA A 556 10.87 -14.24 -25.38
N ALA A 557 9.66 -14.72 -25.71
CA ALA A 557 8.44 -13.91 -25.61
C ALA A 557 8.08 -13.55 -24.17
N VAL A 558 8.34 -14.47 -23.22
CA VAL A 558 8.14 -14.18 -21.78
C VAL A 558 9.11 -13.10 -21.30
N LEU A 559 10.39 -13.18 -21.65
CA LEU A 559 11.36 -12.14 -21.28
C LEU A 559 11.04 -10.80 -21.95
N TYR A 560 10.54 -10.82 -23.17
CA TYR A 560 10.09 -9.61 -23.88
C TYR A 560 8.90 -8.94 -23.17
N ARG A 561 7.94 -9.74 -22.67
CA ARG A 561 6.84 -9.24 -21.83
C ARG A 561 7.34 -8.72 -20.49
N LEU A 562 8.27 -9.41 -19.85
CA LEU A 562 8.88 -8.97 -18.60
C LEU A 562 9.54 -7.58 -18.76
N GLU A 563 10.10 -7.29 -19.96
CA GLU A 563 10.64 -5.98 -20.32
C GLU A 563 9.57 -4.95 -20.71
N GLY A 564 8.29 -5.34 -20.75
CA GLY A 564 7.18 -4.45 -21.14
C GLY A 564 7.00 -4.28 -22.66
N GLU A 565 7.42 -5.27 -23.44
CA GLU A 565 7.25 -5.33 -24.90
C GLU A 565 7.75 -4.07 -25.65
N PRO A 566 9.04 -3.66 -25.45
CA PRO A 566 9.54 -2.44 -26.06
C PRO A 566 9.44 -2.43 -27.58
N ALA A 567 9.26 -1.26 -28.16
CA ALA A 567 9.25 -1.10 -29.61
C ALA A 567 10.57 -1.59 -30.23
N VAL A 568 10.48 -2.51 -31.19
CA VAL A 568 11.66 -3.10 -31.85
C VAL A 568 11.90 -2.39 -33.18
N THR A 569 13.06 -1.74 -33.29
CA THR A 569 13.50 -1.14 -34.54
C THR A 569 14.55 -2.02 -35.19
N GLY A 570 14.27 -2.55 -36.38
CA GLY A 570 15.15 -3.49 -37.07
C GLY A 570 14.75 -4.95 -36.85
N GLY A 571 15.55 -5.88 -37.37
CA GLY A 571 15.30 -7.31 -37.29
C GLY A 571 16.43 -8.08 -36.58
N SER A 572 16.32 -9.39 -36.59
CA SER A 572 17.39 -10.31 -36.24
C SER A 572 17.98 -10.97 -37.50
N PRO A 573 19.17 -11.55 -37.45
CA PRO A 573 19.76 -12.27 -38.60
C PRO A 573 19.08 -13.61 -38.87
N PHE A 574 18.15 -14.05 -38.01
CA PHE A 574 17.57 -15.37 -38.06
C PHE A 574 16.55 -15.53 -39.19
N THR A 575 16.75 -16.53 -40.03
CA THR A 575 15.91 -16.80 -41.21
C THR A 575 14.80 -17.82 -40.94
N ASP A 576 14.82 -18.45 -39.79
CA ASP A 576 13.91 -19.53 -39.38
C ASP A 576 12.69 -19.05 -38.56
N LEU A 577 12.48 -17.73 -38.42
CA LEU A 577 11.37 -17.17 -37.72
C LEU A 577 10.08 -17.15 -38.59
N LYS A 578 9.21 -18.15 -38.37
CA LYS A 578 8.02 -18.39 -39.21
C LYS A 578 6.75 -17.69 -38.73
N ALA A 579 6.61 -17.45 -37.41
CA ALA A 579 5.40 -16.87 -36.81
C ALA A 579 5.63 -15.45 -36.32
N ASP A 580 4.61 -14.62 -36.48
CA ASP A 580 4.69 -13.19 -36.15
C ASP A 580 4.68 -12.93 -34.63
N TRP A 581 4.00 -13.78 -33.83
CA TRP A 581 3.82 -13.57 -32.41
C TRP A 581 5.12 -13.55 -31.59
N TYR A 582 6.20 -14.21 -32.06
CA TYR A 582 7.50 -14.17 -31.39
C TYR A 582 8.56 -13.36 -32.13
N ARG A 583 8.27 -12.86 -33.32
CA ARG A 583 9.27 -12.19 -34.18
C ARG A 583 9.92 -10.99 -33.50
N ASN A 584 9.10 -10.11 -32.91
CA ASN A 584 9.58 -8.94 -32.17
C ASN A 584 10.37 -9.37 -30.91
N ALA A 585 9.86 -10.33 -30.16
CA ALA A 585 10.53 -10.84 -28.97
C ALA A 585 11.92 -11.40 -29.27
N VAL A 586 12.05 -12.19 -30.34
CA VAL A 586 13.34 -12.75 -30.75
C VAL A 586 14.28 -11.65 -31.30
N ALA A 587 13.76 -10.69 -32.04
CA ALA A 587 14.55 -9.57 -32.53
C ALA A 587 15.06 -8.68 -31.37
N TRP A 588 14.21 -8.38 -30.40
CA TRP A 588 14.59 -7.67 -29.19
C TRP A 588 15.65 -8.43 -28.40
N ALA A 589 15.41 -9.71 -28.14
CA ALA A 589 16.33 -10.56 -27.36
C ALA A 589 17.72 -10.66 -28.02
N TYR A 590 17.77 -10.66 -29.36
CA TYR A 590 19.03 -10.62 -30.10
C TYR A 590 19.71 -9.24 -29.98
N GLN A 591 18.98 -8.16 -30.20
CA GLN A 591 19.52 -6.79 -30.16
C GLN A 591 20.04 -6.40 -28.77
N THR A 592 19.43 -6.94 -27.70
CA THR A 592 19.84 -6.71 -26.31
C THR A 592 20.88 -7.73 -25.81
N GLY A 593 21.27 -8.71 -26.62
CA GLY A 593 22.26 -9.71 -26.25
C GLY A 593 21.73 -10.84 -25.35
N VAL A 594 20.42 -10.88 -25.09
CA VAL A 594 19.77 -11.97 -24.32
C VAL A 594 19.92 -13.32 -25.04
N VAL A 595 19.87 -13.30 -26.38
CA VAL A 595 20.07 -14.51 -27.21
C VAL A 595 21.11 -14.26 -28.31
N GLU A 596 21.85 -15.32 -28.66
CA GLU A 596 22.85 -15.33 -29.74
C GLU A 596 22.41 -16.21 -30.93
N GLY A 597 21.37 -17.00 -30.76
CA GLY A 597 20.97 -18.04 -31.74
C GLY A 597 21.67 -19.38 -31.54
N MET A 598 21.24 -20.36 -32.30
CA MET A 598 21.91 -21.68 -32.40
C MET A 598 23.00 -21.68 -33.47
N SER A 599 22.92 -20.71 -34.41
CA SER A 599 23.95 -20.37 -35.40
C SER A 599 23.76 -18.90 -35.81
N GLU A 600 24.64 -18.39 -36.66
CA GLU A 600 24.57 -17.01 -37.17
C GLU A 600 23.22 -16.67 -37.82
N THR A 601 22.49 -17.64 -38.36
CA THR A 601 21.24 -17.43 -39.11
C THR A 601 20.06 -18.24 -38.59
N ALA A 602 20.21 -19.00 -37.52
CA ALA A 602 19.17 -19.87 -36.97
C ALA A 602 18.96 -19.59 -35.45
N PHE A 603 17.73 -19.31 -35.06
CA PHE A 603 17.30 -19.19 -33.67
C PHE A 603 16.77 -20.51 -33.09
N ALA A 604 16.22 -21.38 -33.94
CA ALA A 604 15.49 -22.59 -33.59
C ALA A 604 14.25 -22.32 -32.68
N PRO A 605 13.26 -21.53 -33.12
CA PRO A 605 12.16 -21.03 -32.29
C PRO A 605 11.29 -22.13 -31.70
N ASP A 606 11.09 -23.23 -32.43
CA ASP A 606 10.21 -24.34 -32.07
C ASP A 606 10.92 -25.44 -31.29
N GLU A 607 12.24 -25.33 -31.09
CA GLU A 607 12.97 -26.29 -30.27
C GLU A 607 12.68 -26.12 -28.80
N ARG A 608 12.60 -27.25 -28.09
CA ARG A 608 12.41 -27.29 -26.64
C ARG A 608 13.62 -26.68 -25.93
N ILE A 609 13.37 -25.72 -25.04
CA ILE A 609 14.46 -25.08 -24.31
C ILE A 609 14.96 -25.98 -23.18
N THR A 610 16.30 -26.10 -23.05
CA THR A 610 16.92 -26.81 -21.92
C THR A 610 17.02 -25.91 -20.69
N ARG A 611 17.18 -26.52 -19.50
CA ARG A 611 17.33 -25.80 -18.23
C ARG A 611 18.53 -24.85 -18.25
N GLU A 612 19.69 -25.31 -18.76
CA GLU A 612 20.88 -24.49 -18.91
C GLU A 612 20.70 -23.32 -19.92
N GLN A 613 19.95 -23.54 -21.02
CA GLN A 613 19.63 -22.47 -21.97
C GLN A 613 18.73 -21.43 -21.35
N MET A 614 17.73 -21.87 -20.58
CA MET A 614 16.79 -20.97 -19.92
C MET A 614 17.49 -20.04 -18.91
N VAL A 615 18.30 -20.61 -18.02
CA VAL A 615 19.05 -19.79 -17.05
C VAL A 615 20.12 -18.92 -17.72
N THR A 616 20.65 -19.34 -18.88
CA THR A 616 21.59 -18.50 -19.64
C THR A 616 20.89 -17.26 -20.22
N MET A 617 19.66 -17.41 -20.73
CA MET A 617 18.88 -16.26 -21.19
C MET A 617 18.52 -15.33 -20.02
N LEU A 618 18.13 -15.88 -18.86
CA LEU A 618 17.89 -15.08 -17.65
C LEU A 618 19.16 -14.36 -17.16
N CYS A 619 20.28 -15.05 -17.11
CA CYS A 619 21.55 -14.48 -16.69
C CYS A 619 21.99 -13.32 -17.61
N ARG A 620 21.87 -13.49 -18.92
CA ARG A 620 22.16 -12.43 -19.88
C ARG A 620 21.22 -11.25 -19.74
N TYR A 621 19.94 -11.54 -19.54
CA TYR A 621 18.94 -10.51 -19.27
C TYR A 621 19.25 -9.72 -17.98
N ALA A 622 19.71 -10.40 -16.94
CA ALA A 622 20.13 -9.80 -15.67
C ALA A 622 21.53 -9.15 -15.70
N GLY A 623 22.28 -9.28 -16.79
CA GLY A 623 23.64 -8.73 -16.88
C GLY A 623 24.68 -9.47 -16.01
N CYS A 624 24.43 -10.71 -15.61
CA CYS A 624 25.27 -11.47 -14.67
C CYS A 624 26.50 -12.16 -15.28
N ALA A 625 26.77 -11.97 -16.56
CA ALA A 625 27.74 -12.78 -17.32
C ALA A 625 29.20 -12.72 -16.79
N ASP A 626 29.59 -11.62 -16.18
CA ASP A 626 30.96 -11.39 -15.70
C ASP A 626 31.14 -11.63 -14.18
N GLY A 627 30.11 -12.16 -13.50
CA GLY A 627 30.13 -12.44 -12.07
C GLY A 627 30.96 -13.68 -11.70
N ALA A 628 31.58 -13.65 -10.51
CA ALA A 628 32.24 -14.80 -9.91
C ALA A 628 31.26 -15.49 -8.94
N TYR A 629 30.77 -16.65 -9.31
CA TYR A 629 29.79 -17.42 -8.53
C TYR A 629 30.41 -18.71 -7.98
N PRO A 630 29.91 -19.20 -6.82
CA PRO A 630 30.42 -20.46 -6.22
C PRO A 630 30.37 -21.66 -7.18
N GLU A 631 31.26 -22.60 -6.97
CA GLU A 631 31.24 -23.87 -7.67
C GLU A 631 29.93 -24.65 -7.34
N LEU A 632 29.53 -25.53 -8.25
CA LEU A 632 28.33 -26.36 -8.11
C LEU A 632 28.62 -27.59 -7.19
N GLU A 633 29.22 -27.32 -6.02
CA GLU A 633 29.51 -28.35 -5.04
C GLU A 633 28.21 -28.96 -4.51
N GLY A 634 28.14 -30.31 -4.52
CA GLY A 634 26.95 -31.06 -4.09
C GLY A 634 26.09 -31.57 -5.23
N TYR A 635 26.27 -31.09 -6.46
CA TYR A 635 25.56 -31.63 -7.63
C TYR A 635 26.41 -32.66 -8.39
N THR A 636 25.90 -33.87 -8.48
CA THR A 636 26.61 -35.01 -9.10
C THR A 636 26.74 -34.90 -10.61
N ASP A 637 25.87 -34.10 -11.23
CA ASP A 637 25.81 -33.83 -12.66
C ASP A 637 26.34 -32.44 -13.05
N ALA A 638 27.09 -31.78 -12.16
CA ALA A 638 27.74 -30.51 -12.44
C ALA A 638 28.66 -30.55 -13.67
N GLY A 639 29.28 -31.72 -13.94
CA GLY A 639 30.12 -31.96 -15.10
C GLY A 639 29.37 -32.02 -16.43
N ASP A 640 28.04 -32.17 -16.43
CA ASP A 640 27.20 -32.21 -17.62
C ASP A 640 26.77 -30.79 -18.07
N VAL A 641 27.09 -29.75 -17.30
CA VAL A 641 26.84 -28.36 -17.68
C VAL A 641 27.74 -27.96 -18.83
N SER A 642 27.15 -27.46 -19.90
CA SER A 642 27.91 -26.94 -21.05
C SER A 642 28.83 -25.79 -20.65
N GLY A 643 30.04 -25.73 -21.18
CA GLY A 643 31.04 -24.70 -20.83
C GLY A 643 30.53 -23.27 -21.02
N TRP A 644 29.71 -23.03 -22.04
CA TRP A 644 29.10 -21.74 -22.30
C TRP A 644 27.99 -21.35 -21.30
N ALA A 645 27.39 -22.32 -20.60
CA ALA A 645 26.31 -22.10 -19.62
C ALA A 645 26.83 -22.07 -18.17
N LEU A 646 28.09 -22.42 -17.93
CA LEU A 646 28.61 -22.68 -16.58
C LEU A 646 28.44 -21.47 -15.64
N THR A 647 28.75 -20.25 -16.08
CA THR A 647 28.60 -19.03 -15.30
C THR A 647 27.11 -18.78 -14.97
N ALA A 648 26.24 -18.95 -15.95
CA ALA A 648 24.79 -18.75 -15.76
C ALA A 648 24.18 -19.79 -14.82
N VAL A 649 24.58 -21.03 -14.90
CA VAL A 649 24.11 -22.10 -14.01
C VAL A 649 24.60 -21.87 -12.58
N ARG A 650 25.86 -21.47 -12.38
CA ARG A 650 26.41 -21.10 -11.08
C ARG A 650 25.67 -19.92 -10.48
N TRP A 651 25.45 -18.86 -11.26
CA TRP A 651 24.65 -17.72 -10.86
C TRP A 651 23.25 -18.13 -10.43
N ALA A 652 22.55 -18.89 -11.24
CA ALA A 652 21.16 -19.28 -10.99
C ALA A 652 21.00 -20.18 -9.75
N VAL A 653 22.02 -21.03 -9.47
CA VAL A 653 22.05 -21.81 -8.23
C VAL A 653 22.35 -20.93 -7.03
N ALA A 654 23.34 -20.05 -7.13
CA ALA A 654 23.73 -19.15 -6.03
C ALA A 654 22.62 -18.19 -5.62
N THR A 655 21.80 -17.75 -6.58
CA THR A 655 20.66 -16.85 -6.35
C THR A 655 19.35 -17.60 -6.04
N GLY A 656 19.33 -18.94 -6.12
CA GLY A 656 18.12 -19.74 -5.89
C GLY A 656 17.14 -19.78 -7.07
N VAL A 657 17.41 -19.10 -8.18
CA VAL A 657 16.61 -19.15 -9.43
C VAL A 657 16.52 -20.58 -9.95
N LEU A 658 17.65 -21.27 -10.02
CA LEU A 658 17.73 -22.68 -10.39
C LEU A 658 17.82 -23.55 -9.14
N GLN A 659 16.80 -24.33 -8.89
CA GLN A 659 16.82 -25.41 -7.92
C GLN A 659 17.02 -26.75 -8.64
N GLY A 660 17.66 -27.71 -7.97
CA GLY A 660 17.84 -29.05 -8.49
C GLY A 660 16.53 -29.79 -8.79
N MET A 661 16.57 -30.73 -9.68
CA MET A 661 15.47 -31.70 -9.88
C MET A 661 15.38 -32.68 -8.71
N THR A 662 16.53 -32.91 -8.05
CA THR A 662 16.66 -33.58 -6.76
C THR A 662 17.64 -32.78 -5.90
N GLU A 663 17.88 -33.21 -4.68
CA GLU A 663 18.87 -32.57 -3.79
C GLU A 663 20.30 -32.56 -4.39
N THR A 664 20.60 -33.47 -5.32
CA THR A 664 21.94 -33.69 -5.85
C THR A 664 22.05 -33.59 -7.37
N THR A 665 21.00 -33.24 -8.10
CA THR A 665 21.03 -33.17 -9.58
C THR A 665 20.33 -31.91 -10.09
N ILE A 666 20.95 -31.22 -11.07
CA ILE A 666 20.42 -30.03 -11.75
C ILE A 666 19.71 -30.41 -13.06
N VAL A 667 20.15 -31.45 -13.72
CA VAL A 667 19.71 -31.90 -15.05
C VAL A 667 19.85 -30.78 -16.10
N PRO A 668 21.06 -30.23 -16.35
CA PRO A 668 21.24 -28.98 -17.10
C PRO A 668 20.71 -29.06 -18.54
N GLN A 669 20.88 -30.22 -19.20
CA GLN A 669 20.44 -30.46 -20.58
C GLN A 669 19.01 -31.00 -20.69
N GLY A 670 18.32 -31.18 -19.55
CA GLY A 670 16.92 -31.56 -19.53
C GLY A 670 16.03 -30.42 -20.06
N THR A 671 15.01 -30.78 -20.84
CA THR A 671 14.03 -29.79 -21.33
C THR A 671 13.10 -29.32 -20.18
N SER A 672 12.74 -28.05 -20.19
CA SER A 672 11.85 -27.48 -19.19
C SER A 672 10.40 -27.49 -19.63
N THR A 673 9.50 -27.80 -18.68
CA THR A 673 8.05 -27.64 -18.88
C THR A 673 7.62 -26.18 -18.60
N ARG A 674 6.38 -25.84 -18.97
CA ARG A 674 5.80 -24.54 -18.67
C ARG A 674 5.71 -24.28 -17.16
N ALA A 675 5.37 -25.31 -16.36
CA ALA A 675 5.38 -25.20 -14.89
C ALA A 675 6.78 -24.90 -14.33
N GLN A 676 7.82 -25.54 -14.86
CA GLN A 676 9.21 -25.28 -14.46
C GLN A 676 9.67 -23.88 -14.89
N ALA A 677 9.28 -23.43 -16.09
CA ALA A 677 9.57 -22.09 -16.56
C ALA A 677 8.90 -21.03 -15.67
N ALA A 678 7.65 -21.24 -15.28
CA ALA A 678 6.96 -20.37 -14.32
C ALA A 678 7.72 -20.29 -13.00
N ALA A 679 8.19 -21.42 -12.46
CA ALA A 679 8.98 -21.44 -11.22
C ALA A 679 10.32 -20.69 -11.34
N PHE A 680 11.03 -20.81 -12.48
CA PHE A 680 12.26 -20.05 -12.71
C PHE A 680 12.00 -18.55 -12.77
N LEU A 681 10.96 -18.14 -13.51
CA LEU A 681 10.57 -16.74 -13.65
C LEU A 681 10.15 -16.12 -12.33
N THR A 682 9.28 -16.80 -11.58
CA THR A 682 8.85 -16.32 -10.26
C THR A 682 10.05 -16.12 -9.33
N ARG A 683 10.92 -17.13 -9.20
CA ARG A 683 12.12 -17.01 -8.38
C ARG A 683 13.05 -15.92 -8.89
N PHE A 684 13.21 -15.78 -10.20
CA PHE A 684 13.99 -14.70 -10.79
C PHE A 684 13.44 -13.31 -10.47
N CYS A 685 12.12 -13.15 -10.51
CA CYS A 685 11.48 -11.88 -10.16
C CYS A 685 11.47 -11.60 -8.63
N GLU A 686 11.69 -12.63 -7.80
CA GLU A 686 11.68 -12.55 -6.34
C GLU A 686 13.09 -12.54 -5.71
N THR A 687 14.17 -12.73 -6.49
CA THR A 687 15.54 -12.66 -6.01
C THR A 687 16.20 -11.33 -6.34
#